data_a527f40d32ab0638ee2486bc672409b5
#
_entry.id   a527f40d32ab0638ee2486bc672409b5
#
_cell.length_a   1.000
_cell.length_b   1.000
_cell.length_c   1.000
_cell.angle_alpha   90.00
_cell.angle_beta   90.00
_cell.angle_gamma   90.00
#
_symmetry.space_group_name_H-M   'P 1'
#
loop_
_entity.id
_entity.type
_entity.pdbx_description
1 polymer ?
#
loop_
_entity_poly.entity_id
_entity_poly.type
_entity_poly.pdbx_seq_one_letter_code
_entity_poly.pdbx_strand_id
1 'polypeptide(L)'
;MPYTPMMLQYFDIKNQYKDHLLFYRLGDFYEMFFDDAKTASRELDLTLTGRDCGMPERAPMCGVPFHSADSYIARLVAKGYKIAICEQTEDPALAKGLVKREVIRVITPGTVTESGMLNEGKNNYLCAVFFAGASAGLCFADISTAKVCATQITDGNITDKICSELAAFAPKEILSSADRMDYPEIYTFAKDRLGAFFDDTRNELFENGSFSELETRFGKEVFESHSLGAGSPAVLALDALIRYIRETQKVDLAYINSLEYYTNELYLGLDVNTRRSLELCETLRTKEKRGTLLWVLDRTKTAMGARLLRKWIEQPLVSVGAILNRQQAVSELVDSYIEKEELQNLLSSVGDMERLMTKIVYNTAGGKDMRALYQTISVLAPVKQQLKGMVSPELARLRDELDVLSDIGDYIDRAIVEDPPFSVREGGFIQRGFSPEIDELNAIQTDGKSWIASVEQSERELTGIKGLKIGYNRVFGYYIEVTNSYKDQVPDRYIRKQTLTGCERYITQELKDMEAKILGAKDKVCALEYEEFQKLREFIAGNVLRVQKAADILSKLDVYISLADVAGRNNYVCPEVDASDSILIKDGRHPVVEKFLKNEMFVPNDVNLNENERLMLITGPNMAGKSTYMRQTALIILMAQIGSFVPASSAKIGVVDKLFTRIGASDDLAAGQSTFMLEMTECAYILKNATSRSFIIYDEIGRGTSTYDGMSIARAIIEYTVSKKLYAKTMFATHYHELTELEDLCRGVVNYNIVAKKRGDELIFLRKIVRGAADESYGIEVAKLAGVPDEVVRRADKILANIDEHAPVDPKKNLMPKKEDAGAMTLGLETMLYEEVCEAIKKLDVNTLTPIEALGKLYEMKKSLEGAK
;
A
#
# COMPACT_ATOMS: atom_id res chain seq x y z
N MET A 1 22.17 3.04 50.11
CA MET A 1 23.38 2.94 49.26
C MET A 1 23.07 3.53 47.89
N PRO A 2 23.98 4.22 47.26
CA PRO A 2 23.72 4.77 45.95
C PRO A 2 23.68 3.65 44.90
N TYR A 3 22.84 3.84 43.87
CA TYR A 3 22.86 2.98 42.69
C TYR A 3 24.26 2.87 42.08
N THR A 4 24.52 1.80 41.35
CA THR A 4 25.77 1.68 40.59
C THR A 4 25.90 2.82 39.55
N PRO A 5 27.12 3.24 39.18
CA PRO A 5 27.34 4.31 38.21
C PRO A 5 26.59 4.06 36.88
N MET A 6 26.49 2.81 36.42
CA MET A 6 25.73 2.42 35.23
C MET A 6 24.23 2.64 35.41
N MET A 7 23.66 2.36 36.58
CA MET A 7 22.26 2.59 36.86
C MET A 7 21.92 4.06 37.00
N LEU A 8 22.84 4.87 37.53
CA LEU A 8 22.67 6.34 37.51
C LEU A 8 22.61 6.87 36.10
N GLN A 9 23.52 6.45 35.22
CA GLN A 9 23.48 6.80 33.79
C GLN A 9 22.16 6.35 33.11
N TYR A 10 21.69 5.16 33.44
CA TYR A 10 20.41 4.66 32.95
C TYR A 10 19.26 5.57 33.37
N PHE A 11 19.17 5.95 34.63
CA PHE A 11 18.11 6.82 35.12
C PHE A 11 18.17 8.22 34.52
N ASP A 12 19.37 8.78 34.34
CA ASP A 12 19.54 10.09 33.71
C ASP A 12 18.95 10.10 32.29
N ILE A 13 19.18 9.02 31.54
CA ILE A 13 18.63 8.84 30.19
C ILE A 13 17.11 8.55 30.27
N LYS A 14 16.71 7.60 31.11
CA LYS A 14 15.29 7.22 31.24
C LYS A 14 14.39 8.39 31.65
N ASN A 15 14.87 9.29 32.50
CA ASN A 15 14.12 10.47 32.91
C ASN A 15 13.79 11.43 31.75
N GLN A 16 14.59 11.42 30.68
CA GLN A 16 14.32 12.19 29.45
C GLN A 16 13.31 11.48 28.53
N TYR A 17 13.17 10.15 28.67
CA TYR A 17 12.32 9.29 27.83
C TYR A 17 11.32 8.46 28.67
N LYS A 18 10.60 9.11 29.60
CA LYS A 18 9.73 8.43 30.58
C LYS A 18 8.69 7.52 29.92
N ASP A 19 8.07 7.99 28.85
CA ASP A 19 6.97 7.30 28.14
C ASP A 19 7.47 6.32 27.05
N HIS A 20 8.79 6.08 26.95
CA HIS A 20 9.38 5.21 25.96
C HIS A 20 9.98 3.97 26.63
N LEU A 21 9.92 2.82 25.98
CA LEU A 21 10.71 1.66 26.39
C LEU A 21 12.17 1.90 26.01
N LEU A 22 13.07 1.92 27.00
CA LEU A 22 14.48 2.20 26.79
C LEU A 22 15.25 0.93 26.49
N PHE A 23 15.69 0.75 25.26
CA PHE A 23 16.60 -0.30 24.80
C PHE A 23 18.04 0.14 25.05
N TYR A 24 18.59 -0.25 26.20
CA TYR A 24 19.87 0.23 26.68
C TYR A 24 21.00 -0.74 26.30
N ARG A 25 21.95 -0.30 25.47
CA ARG A 25 23.05 -1.14 24.96
C ARG A 25 24.03 -1.51 26.03
N LEU A 26 24.20 -2.84 26.24
CA LEU A 26 25.22 -3.41 27.13
C LEU A 26 25.90 -4.62 26.46
N GLY A 27 27.10 -4.39 25.95
CA GLY A 27 27.81 -5.40 25.16
C GLY A 27 27.01 -5.80 23.92
N ASP A 28 26.71 -7.09 23.76
CA ASP A 28 25.98 -7.63 22.62
C ASP A 28 24.45 -7.64 22.81
N PHE A 29 23.95 -7.01 23.88
CA PHE A 29 22.52 -6.98 24.19
C PHE A 29 21.97 -5.56 24.30
N TYR A 30 20.69 -5.41 23.95
CA TYR A 30 19.85 -4.33 24.48
C TYR A 30 19.16 -4.86 25.72
N GLU A 31 19.43 -4.24 26.86
CA GLU A 31 18.83 -4.59 28.14
C GLU A 31 17.79 -3.52 28.53
N MET A 32 16.69 -3.96 29.07
CA MET A 32 15.63 -3.14 29.62
C MET A 32 15.55 -3.38 31.12
N PHE A 33 15.24 -2.34 31.90
CA PHE A 33 15.25 -2.41 33.37
C PHE A 33 13.91 -1.94 33.94
N PHE A 34 13.65 -2.34 35.19
CA PHE A 34 12.49 -1.93 35.99
C PHE A 34 11.15 -2.17 35.26
N ASP A 35 10.31 -1.15 35.13
CA ASP A 35 8.99 -1.25 34.51
C ASP A 35 9.05 -1.50 33.00
N ASP A 36 10.09 -0.99 32.33
CA ASP A 36 10.35 -1.30 30.92
C ASP A 36 10.61 -2.81 30.73
N ALA A 37 11.39 -3.42 31.65
CA ALA A 37 11.65 -4.86 31.60
C ALA A 37 10.39 -5.69 31.84
N LYS A 38 9.54 -5.29 32.79
CA LYS A 38 8.27 -5.98 33.06
C LYS A 38 7.35 -5.91 31.86
N THR A 39 7.25 -4.73 31.25
CA THR A 39 6.42 -4.51 30.05
C THR A 39 6.95 -5.31 28.87
N ALA A 40 8.23 -5.17 28.54
CA ALA A 40 8.85 -5.89 27.43
C ALA A 40 8.81 -7.42 27.62
N SER A 41 9.06 -7.91 28.85
CA SER A 41 8.95 -9.35 29.17
C SER A 41 7.57 -9.90 28.87
N ARG A 42 6.51 -9.18 29.28
CA ARG A 42 5.11 -9.57 29.05
C ARG A 42 4.74 -9.52 27.57
N GLU A 43 5.10 -8.43 26.87
CA GLU A 43 4.69 -8.20 25.49
C GLU A 43 5.45 -9.06 24.47
N LEU A 44 6.67 -9.47 24.81
CA LEU A 44 7.59 -10.20 23.93
C LEU A 44 7.81 -11.66 24.34
N ASP A 45 7.23 -12.11 25.48
CA ASP A 45 7.46 -13.43 26.08
C ASP A 45 8.94 -13.68 26.43
N LEU A 46 9.62 -12.63 26.96
CA LEU A 46 11.02 -12.73 27.39
C LEU A 46 11.13 -13.12 28.85
N THR A 47 12.17 -13.88 29.17
CA THR A 47 12.47 -14.23 30.56
C THR A 47 12.84 -12.99 31.35
N LEU A 48 12.10 -12.70 32.42
CA LEU A 48 12.42 -11.64 33.36
C LEU A 48 13.49 -12.16 34.33
N THR A 49 14.62 -11.48 34.37
CA THR A 49 15.75 -11.79 35.28
C THR A 49 16.01 -10.60 36.21
N GLY A 50 17.11 -10.65 36.99
CA GLY A 50 17.48 -9.56 37.87
C GLY A 50 18.97 -9.22 37.76
N ARG A 51 19.28 -7.90 37.70
CA ARG A 51 20.64 -7.38 37.69
C ARG A 51 20.97 -6.66 39.00
N ASP A 52 22.20 -6.81 39.45
CA ASP A 52 22.69 -6.04 40.60
C ASP A 52 22.76 -4.56 40.26
N CYS A 53 22.07 -3.74 41.04
CA CYS A 53 21.94 -2.29 40.85
C CYS A 53 22.58 -1.48 41.99
N GLY A 54 23.24 -2.13 42.96
CA GLY A 54 23.78 -1.53 44.16
C GLY A 54 22.77 -1.40 45.32
N MET A 55 21.52 -1.87 45.11
CA MET A 55 20.49 -1.94 46.13
C MET A 55 20.32 -3.38 46.63
N PRO A 56 19.68 -3.60 47.81
CA PRO A 56 19.45 -4.95 48.34
C PRO A 56 18.58 -5.80 47.39
N GLU A 57 17.64 -5.20 46.68
CA GLU A 57 16.84 -5.84 45.68
C GLU A 57 17.46 -5.66 44.28
N ARG A 58 17.50 -6.75 43.52
CA ARG A 58 17.98 -6.70 42.12
C ARG A 58 16.99 -5.95 41.24
N ALA A 59 17.48 -5.12 40.32
CA ALA A 59 16.66 -4.50 39.32
C ALA A 59 16.06 -5.55 38.36
N PRO A 60 14.73 -5.64 38.20
CA PRO A 60 14.15 -6.45 37.15
C PRO A 60 14.74 -6.10 35.78
N MET A 61 15.11 -7.11 35.01
CA MET A 61 15.81 -6.95 33.72
C MET A 61 15.35 -8.03 32.75
N CYS A 62 15.18 -7.64 31.49
CA CYS A 62 15.16 -8.55 30.35
C CYS A 62 16.02 -7.96 29.22
N GLY A 63 16.42 -8.78 28.26
CA GLY A 63 17.28 -8.31 27.18
C GLY A 63 17.12 -9.11 25.91
N VAL A 64 17.47 -8.50 24.80
CA VAL A 64 17.47 -9.10 23.45
C VAL A 64 18.85 -8.88 22.81
N PRO A 65 19.36 -9.84 22.01
CA PRO A 65 20.60 -9.63 21.27
C PRO A 65 20.44 -8.46 20.30
N PHE A 66 21.44 -7.58 20.23
CA PHE A 66 21.31 -6.36 19.41
C PHE A 66 21.11 -6.65 17.93
N HIS A 67 21.73 -7.71 17.41
CA HIS A 67 21.61 -8.11 15.99
C HIS A 67 20.24 -8.66 15.60
N SER A 68 19.41 -9.05 16.55
CA SER A 68 18.04 -9.53 16.34
C SER A 68 16.97 -8.60 16.92
N ALA A 69 17.37 -7.43 17.42
CA ALA A 69 16.47 -6.50 18.10
C ALA A 69 15.30 -6.02 17.24
N ASP A 70 15.51 -5.85 15.92
CA ASP A 70 14.49 -5.34 14.98
C ASP A 70 13.18 -6.14 15.03
N SER A 71 13.26 -7.47 15.15
CA SER A 71 12.07 -8.32 15.21
C SER A 71 11.25 -8.12 16.50
N TYR A 72 11.93 -7.84 17.61
CA TYR A 72 11.30 -7.54 18.89
C TYR A 72 10.74 -6.11 18.93
N ILE A 73 11.49 -5.15 18.38
CA ILE A 73 11.06 -3.77 18.24
C ILE A 73 9.80 -3.70 17.38
N ALA A 74 9.76 -4.41 16.24
CA ALA A 74 8.58 -4.47 15.37
C ALA A 74 7.30 -4.91 16.11
N ARG A 75 7.42 -5.93 16.98
CA ARG A 75 6.28 -6.42 17.77
C ARG A 75 5.79 -5.40 18.80
N LEU A 76 6.67 -4.64 19.41
CA LEU A 76 6.31 -3.58 20.36
C LEU A 76 5.70 -2.38 19.65
N VAL A 77 6.31 -1.93 18.56
CA VAL A 77 5.82 -0.80 17.75
C VAL A 77 4.45 -1.10 17.17
N ALA A 78 4.21 -2.33 16.69
CA ALA A 78 2.90 -2.76 16.20
C ALA A 78 1.80 -2.72 17.29
N LYS A 79 2.19 -2.78 18.57
CA LYS A 79 1.29 -2.62 19.73
C LYS A 79 1.18 -1.17 20.22
N GLY A 80 1.82 -0.21 19.51
CA GLY A 80 1.77 1.22 19.82
C GLY A 80 2.80 1.72 20.83
N TYR A 81 3.79 0.89 21.24
CA TYR A 81 4.87 1.34 22.12
C TYR A 81 5.88 2.20 21.38
N LYS A 82 6.37 3.25 22.04
CA LYS A 82 7.49 4.09 21.59
C LYS A 82 8.78 3.51 22.19
N ILE A 83 9.85 3.43 21.40
CA ILE A 83 11.11 2.79 21.80
C ILE A 83 12.26 3.75 21.62
N ALA A 84 13.03 4.00 22.71
CA ALA A 84 14.26 4.77 22.67
C ALA A 84 15.46 3.83 22.54
N ILE A 85 16.23 3.94 21.46
CA ILE A 85 17.44 3.15 21.21
C ILE A 85 18.64 3.91 21.77
N CYS A 86 19.23 3.33 22.79
CA CYS A 86 20.39 3.89 23.50
C CYS A 86 21.64 3.09 23.15
N GLU A 87 22.57 3.72 22.43
CA GLU A 87 23.83 3.14 21.98
C GLU A 87 25.04 3.67 22.74
N GLN A 88 26.14 2.92 22.66
CA GLN A 88 27.45 3.34 23.11
C GLN A 88 28.02 4.29 22.07
N THR A 89 28.29 5.54 22.48
CA THR A 89 28.84 6.58 21.60
C THR A 89 30.36 6.70 21.70
N GLU A 90 30.98 5.91 22.53
CA GLU A 90 32.40 5.86 22.80
C GLU A 90 32.91 4.42 22.68
N ASP A 91 34.13 4.25 22.15
CA ASP A 91 34.76 2.94 22.05
C ASP A 91 35.07 2.39 23.46
N PRO A 92 34.53 1.22 23.83
CA PRO A 92 34.79 0.61 25.13
C PRO A 92 36.27 0.37 25.42
N ALA A 93 37.15 0.19 24.41
CA ALA A 93 38.56 -0.03 24.54
C ALA A 93 39.33 1.26 24.91
N LEU A 94 38.76 2.43 24.59
CA LEU A 94 39.36 3.73 24.84
C LEU A 94 38.78 4.45 26.07
N ALA A 95 37.65 3.97 26.59
CA ALA A 95 36.92 4.60 27.69
C ALA A 95 37.74 4.52 29.01
N LYS A 96 37.98 5.68 29.62
CA LYS A 96 38.57 5.79 30.95
C LYS A 96 37.51 5.74 32.05
N GLY A 97 36.71 4.68 32.09
CA GLY A 97 35.62 4.54 33.07
C GLY A 97 34.34 3.96 32.49
N LEU A 98 33.20 4.54 32.83
CA LEU A 98 31.92 4.11 32.27
C LEU A 98 31.75 4.62 30.83
N VAL A 99 31.55 3.72 29.89
CA VAL A 99 31.29 4.07 28.47
C VAL A 99 30.10 5.01 28.35
N LYS A 100 30.26 6.10 27.61
CA LYS A 100 29.18 7.07 27.33
C LYS A 100 28.11 6.41 26.49
N ARG A 101 26.84 6.68 26.85
CA ARG A 101 25.66 6.19 26.11
C ARG A 101 24.69 7.33 25.90
N GLU A 102 24.10 7.34 24.71
CA GLU A 102 23.10 8.34 24.34
C GLU A 102 21.98 7.66 23.56
N VAL A 103 20.78 8.22 23.64
CA VAL A 103 19.71 7.83 22.75
C VAL A 103 19.98 8.41 21.36
N ILE A 104 20.28 7.52 20.43
CA ILE A 104 20.59 7.88 19.04
C ILE A 104 19.31 8.01 18.18
N ARG A 105 18.21 7.39 18.62
CA ARG A 105 16.97 7.38 17.86
C ARG A 105 15.79 6.95 18.72
N VAL A 106 14.60 7.47 18.39
CA VAL A 106 13.32 7.00 18.93
C VAL A 106 12.51 6.38 17.79
N ILE A 107 12.01 5.18 17.99
CA ILE A 107 11.16 4.46 17.02
C ILE A 107 9.73 4.50 17.54
N THR A 108 8.82 5.04 16.72
CA THR A 108 7.39 5.11 16.96
C THR A 108 6.63 4.48 15.78
N PRO A 109 5.32 4.20 15.87
CA PRO A 109 4.58 3.61 14.76
C PRO A 109 4.70 4.35 13.43
N GLY A 110 4.79 5.70 13.46
CA GLY A 110 4.94 6.55 12.27
C GLY A 110 6.38 6.78 11.82
N THR A 111 7.38 6.42 12.64
CA THR A 111 8.79 6.74 12.36
C THR A 111 9.68 5.53 12.04
N VAL A 112 9.08 4.40 11.72
CA VAL A 112 9.79 3.17 11.32
C VAL A 112 10.46 3.36 9.96
N THR A 113 11.75 2.96 9.86
CA THR A 113 12.53 3.00 8.61
C THR A 113 13.14 1.64 8.25
N GLU A 114 13.14 0.67 9.15
CA GLU A 114 13.67 -0.67 8.94
C GLU A 114 12.80 -1.45 7.94
N SER A 115 13.41 -1.95 6.87
CA SER A 115 12.72 -2.69 5.80
C SER A 115 11.98 -3.91 6.32
N GLY A 116 12.51 -4.61 7.33
CA GLY A 116 11.86 -5.79 7.93
C GLY A 116 10.59 -5.49 8.73
N MET A 117 10.34 -4.21 9.06
CA MET A 117 9.15 -3.75 9.78
C MET A 117 8.10 -3.11 8.86
N LEU A 118 8.48 -2.79 7.63
CA LEU A 118 7.65 -2.06 6.66
C LEU A 118 7.04 -3.00 5.63
N ASN A 119 5.80 -2.71 5.23
CA ASN A 119 5.22 -3.33 4.05
C ASN A 119 5.80 -2.69 2.79
N GLU A 120 6.26 -3.51 1.83
CA GLU A 120 6.89 -3.01 0.60
C GLU A 120 5.93 -2.19 -0.26
N GLY A 121 4.69 -2.62 -0.41
CA GLY A 121 3.67 -1.99 -1.25
C GLY A 121 2.83 -0.91 -0.54
N LYS A 122 3.19 -0.50 0.70
CA LYS A 122 2.47 0.54 1.45
C LYS A 122 3.45 1.56 2.02
N ASN A 123 3.02 2.82 2.02
CA ASN A 123 3.69 3.87 2.78
C ASN A 123 3.40 3.72 4.28
N ASN A 124 4.32 4.21 5.11
CA ASN A 124 4.18 4.28 6.56
C ASN A 124 4.04 5.73 6.99
N TYR A 125 2.84 6.28 6.86
CA TYR A 125 2.63 7.69 7.13
C TYR A 125 2.57 8.01 8.62
N LEU A 126 3.30 9.07 8.99
CA LEU A 126 3.12 9.91 10.16
C LEU A 126 2.27 11.12 9.75
N CYS A 127 1.30 11.52 10.55
CA CYS A 127 0.43 12.67 10.29
C CYS A 127 0.55 13.71 11.39
N ALA A 128 0.50 14.99 11.03
CA ALA A 128 0.25 16.09 11.97
C ALA A 128 -1.02 16.83 11.55
N VAL A 129 -1.89 17.12 12.53
CA VAL A 129 -3.14 17.84 12.34
C VAL A 129 -3.12 19.09 13.22
N PHE A 130 -3.21 20.25 12.59
CA PHE A 130 -3.34 21.53 13.27
C PHE A 130 -4.76 22.09 13.12
N PHE A 131 -5.41 22.39 14.22
CA PHE A 131 -6.77 22.94 14.26
C PHE A 131 -6.74 24.45 14.45
N ALA A 132 -7.43 25.18 13.58
CA ALA A 132 -7.54 26.64 13.62
C ALA A 132 -9.01 27.09 13.52
N GLY A 133 -9.81 26.78 14.52
CA GLY A 133 -11.23 27.08 14.58
C GLY A 133 -12.03 26.37 13.47
N ALA A 134 -12.48 27.11 12.46
CA ALA A 134 -13.23 26.57 11.33
C ALA A 134 -12.34 25.99 10.21
N SER A 135 -11.02 25.99 10.37
CA SER A 135 -10.06 25.44 9.40
C SER A 135 -9.10 24.46 10.07
N ALA A 136 -8.49 23.57 9.27
CA ALA A 136 -7.46 22.66 9.75
C ALA A 136 -6.37 22.48 8.70
N GLY A 137 -5.14 22.26 9.14
CA GLY A 137 -4.02 21.86 8.31
C GLY A 137 -3.63 20.43 8.59
N LEU A 138 -3.37 19.65 7.54
CA LEU A 138 -2.88 18.29 7.63
C LEU A 138 -1.56 18.16 6.89
N CYS A 139 -0.64 17.46 7.50
CA CYS A 139 0.62 17.10 6.87
C CYS A 139 0.89 15.60 7.09
N PHE A 140 1.27 14.91 6.04
CA PHE A 140 1.59 13.49 6.04
C PHE A 140 3.04 13.30 5.58
N ALA A 141 3.83 12.52 6.31
CA ALA A 141 5.19 12.16 5.90
C ALA A 141 5.42 10.65 6.01
N ASP A 142 6.04 10.08 5.00
CA ASP A 142 6.65 8.75 5.07
C ASP A 142 8.17 8.93 5.13
N ILE A 143 8.71 8.74 6.32
CA ILE A 143 10.15 8.94 6.58
C ILE A 143 10.99 7.95 5.77
N SER A 144 10.47 6.74 5.54
CA SER A 144 11.20 5.69 4.82
C SER A 144 11.38 5.99 3.32
N THR A 145 10.53 6.86 2.75
CA THR A 145 10.55 7.25 1.34
C THR A 145 10.82 8.74 1.12
N ALA A 146 10.93 9.50 2.22
CA ALA A 146 11.09 10.96 2.23
C ALA A 146 9.93 11.75 1.56
N LYS A 147 8.76 11.14 1.40
CA LYS A 147 7.58 11.81 0.82
C LYS A 147 6.84 12.61 1.87
N VAL A 148 6.58 13.88 1.57
CA VAL A 148 5.80 14.78 2.42
C VAL A 148 4.67 15.38 1.60
N CYS A 149 3.44 15.24 2.10
CA CYS A 149 2.24 15.82 1.49
C CYS A 149 1.54 16.72 2.51
N ALA A 150 1.03 17.87 2.08
CA ALA A 150 0.28 18.76 2.95
C ALA A 150 -0.99 19.28 2.26
N THR A 151 -2.02 19.51 3.06
CA THR A 151 -3.28 20.11 2.60
C THR A 151 -3.89 20.98 3.70
N GLN A 152 -4.82 21.84 3.29
CA GLN A 152 -5.56 22.70 4.20
C GLN A 152 -7.06 22.58 3.92
N ILE A 153 -7.83 22.44 4.98
CA ILE A 153 -9.29 22.42 4.97
C ILE A 153 -9.78 23.75 5.51
N THR A 154 -10.53 24.50 4.72
CA THR A 154 -10.97 25.86 5.07
C THR A 154 -12.48 26.02 5.19
N ASP A 155 -13.26 24.99 4.77
CA ASP A 155 -14.71 25.09 4.69
C ASP A 155 -15.42 23.76 5.00
N GLY A 156 -16.70 23.83 5.30
CA GLY A 156 -17.58 22.67 5.50
C GLY A 156 -17.38 21.98 6.87
N ASN A 157 -17.76 20.71 6.96
CA ASN A 157 -17.53 19.89 8.13
C ASN A 157 -16.08 19.42 8.18
N ILE A 158 -15.28 20.06 9.04
CA ILE A 158 -13.85 19.78 9.20
C ILE A 158 -13.63 18.32 9.60
N THR A 159 -14.41 17.80 10.53
CA THR A 159 -14.28 16.44 11.07
C THR A 159 -14.40 15.40 9.97
N ASP A 160 -15.41 15.48 9.13
CA ASP A 160 -15.63 14.54 8.04
C ASP A 160 -14.51 14.60 7.00
N LYS A 161 -14.05 15.82 6.67
CA LYS A 161 -12.98 16.02 5.69
C LYS A 161 -11.63 15.49 6.23
N ILE A 162 -11.32 15.75 7.53
CA ILE A 162 -10.14 15.17 8.17
C ILE A 162 -10.21 13.65 8.16
N CYS A 163 -11.33 13.05 8.54
CA CYS A 163 -11.51 11.60 8.49
C CYS A 163 -11.32 11.03 7.08
N SER A 164 -11.77 11.75 6.05
CA SER A 164 -11.59 11.33 4.65
C SER A 164 -10.12 11.36 4.22
N GLU A 165 -9.36 12.39 4.62
CA GLU A 165 -7.90 12.47 4.38
C GLU A 165 -7.15 11.39 5.17
N LEU A 166 -7.48 11.21 6.44
CA LEU A 166 -6.90 10.15 7.26
C LEU A 166 -7.19 8.75 6.67
N ALA A 167 -8.36 8.54 6.08
CA ALA A 167 -8.68 7.30 5.38
C ALA A 167 -7.83 7.08 4.12
N ALA A 168 -7.56 8.15 3.35
CA ALA A 168 -6.77 8.09 2.13
C ALA A 168 -5.31 7.73 2.38
N PHE A 169 -4.70 8.32 3.42
CA PHE A 169 -3.30 8.10 3.76
C PHE A 169 -3.09 6.96 4.76
N ALA A 170 -4.10 6.62 5.57
CA ALA A 170 -4.07 5.60 6.61
C ALA A 170 -2.80 5.67 7.51
N PRO A 171 -2.54 6.85 8.15
CA PRO A 171 -1.35 7.04 8.96
C PRO A 171 -1.30 6.06 10.13
N LYS A 172 -0.08 5.71 10.56
CA LYS A 172 0.16 4.85 11.72
C LYS A 172 0.27 5.65 13.02
N GLU A 173 0.58 6.92 12.91
CA GLU A 173 0.71 7.83 14.04
C GLU A 173 0.18 9.21 13.65
N ILE A 174 -0.54 9.84 14.54
CA ILE A 174 -1.17 11.15 14.34
C ILE A 174 -0.80 12.05 15.51
N LEU A 175 -0.18 13.20 15.22
CA LEU A 175 0.06 14.29 16.14
C LEU A 175 -1.10 15.28 16.04
N SER A 176 -1.67 15.69 17.14
CA SER A 176 -2.80 16.63 17.19
C SER A 176 -2.47 17.88 17.98
N SER A 177 -2.83 19.05 17.47
CA SER A 177 -2.75 20.31 18.22
C SER A 177 -3.94 20.53 19.16
N ALA A 178 -4.96 19.69 19.10
CA ALA A 178 -6.14 19.75 19.96
C ALA A 178 -6.27 18.47 20.79
N ASP A 179 -6.89 18.62 21.95
CA ASP A 179 -7.21 17.47 22.82
C ASP A 179 -8.22 16.54 22.13
N ARG A 180 -8.09 15.24 22.38
CA ARG A 180 -9.00 14.21 21.87
C ARG A 180 -10.46 14.43 22.28
N MET A 181 -10.69 15.15 23.35
CA MET A 181 -12.05 15.48 23.84
C MET A 181 -12.72 16.58 23.01
N ASP A 182 -11.93 17.44 22.32
CA ASP A 182 -12.48 18.47 21.45
C ASP A 182 -12.99 17.88 20.13
N TYR A 183 -12.36 16.77 19.66
CA TYR A 183 -12.71 16.10 18.42
C TYR A 183 -12.81 14.56 18.61
N PRO A 184 -13.75 14.07 19.43
CA PRO A 184 -13.84 12.66 19.80
C PRO A 184 -14.11 11.74 18.58
N GLU A 185 -14.78 12.24 17.55
CA GLU A 185 -15.05 11.48 16.33
C GLU A 185 -13.77 11.18 15.55
N ILE A 186 -12.84 12.15 15.44
CA ILE A 186 -11.54 11.97 14.78
C ILE A 186 -10.69 10.99 15.59
N TYR A 187 -10.66 11.12 16.90
CA TYR A 187 -9.93 10.20 17.77
C TYR A 187 -10.44 8.76 17.65
N THR A 188 -11.77 8.57 17.73
CA THR A 188 -12.40 7.27 17.59
C THR A 188 -12.12 6.67 16.22
N PHE A 189 -12.21 7.48 15.16
CA PHE A 189 -11.89 7.05 13.80
C PHE A 189 -10.42 6.61 13.67
N ALA A 190 -9.49 7.43 14.16
CA ALA A 190 -8.06 7.14 14.11
C ALA A 190 -7.72 5.82 14.83
N LYS A 191 -8.25 5.65 16.05
CA LYS A 191 -7.98 4.49 16.89
C LYS A 191 -8.67 3.22 16.40
N ASP A 192 -9.99 3.26 16.21
CA ASP A 192 -10.81 2.06 16.01
C ASP A 192 -10.84 1.63 14.54
N ARG A 193 -10.75 2.58 13.61
CA ARG A 193 -10.81 2.28 12.17
C ARG A 193 -9.45 2.12 11.53
N LEU A 194 -8.50 3.01 11.86
CA LEU A 194 -7.14 2.99 11.28
C LEU A 194 -6.15 2.21 12.14
N GLY A 195 -6.42 2.02 13.43
CA GLY A 195 -5.48 1.46 14.39
C GLY A 195 -4.23 2.35 14.54
N ALA A 196 -4.41 3.66 14.38
CA ALA A 196 -3.35 4.65 14.48
C ALA A 196 -3.10 5.04 15.93
N PHE A 197 -1.84 5.26 16.28
CA PHE A 197 -1.47 5.89 17.53
C PHE A 197 -1.80 7.39 17.45
N PHE A 198 -2.58 7.90 18.40
CA PHE A 198 -2.99 9.31 18.44
C PHE A 198 -2.32 10.03 19.61
N ASP A 199 -1.50 11.04 19.32
CA ASP A 199 -0.74 11.83 20.31
C ASP A 199 -1.23 13.27 20.32
N ASP A 200 -1.93 13.64 21.37
CA ASP A 200 -2.43 14.98 21.66
C ASP A 200 -1.67 15.64 22.85
N THR A 201 -0.54 15.06 23.25
CA THR A 201 0.26 15.52 24.39
C THR A 201 1.43 16.42 24.00
N ARG A 202 1.66 16.60 22.68
CA ARG A 202 2.83 17.29 22.13
C ARG A 202 2.46 18.64 21.49
N ASN A 203 1.57 19.40 22.16
CA ASN A 203 1.08 20.69 21.66
C ASN A 203 2.21 21.73 21.45
N GLU A 204 3.30 21.63 22.19
CA GLU A 204 4.50 22.47 22.04
C GLU A 204 5.13 22.39 20.64
N LEU A 205 4.91 21.31 19.91
CA LEU A 205 5.40 21.17 18.54
C LEU A 205 4.71 22.11 17.55
N PHE A 206 3.49 22.53 17.85
CA PHE A 206 2.71 23.42 16.99
C PHE A 206 2.92 24.91 17.30
N GLU A 207 3.73 25.21 18.30
CA GLU A 207 4.08 26.54 18.71
C GLU A 207 5.50 26.92 18.28
N ASN A 208 5.76 28.20 18.04
CA ASN A 208 7.10 28.76 17.80
C ASN A 208 7.89 28.14 16.65
N GLY A 209 7.23 27.77 15.56
CA GLY A 209 7.87 27.21 14.36
C GLY A 209 8.69 28.24 13.57
N SER A 210 9.59 27.74 12.73
CA SER A 210 10.45 28.56 11.86
C SER A 210 10.04 28.43 10.39
N PHE A 211 9.21 29.33 9.92
CA PHE A 211 8.77 29.33 8.51
C PHE A 211 9.95 29.49 7.55
N SER A 212 10.96 30.32 7.90
CA SER A 212 12.15 30.49 7.05
C SER A 212 12.99 29.22 6.89
N GLU A 213 12.97 28.33 7.88
CA GLU A 213 13.62 27.00 7.75
C GLU A 213 12.86 26.12 6.75
N LEU A 214 11.53 26.13 6.79
CA LEU A 214 10.71 25.40 5.82
C LEU A 214 10.89 25.93 4.40
N GLU A 215 10.95 27.25 4.21
CA GLU A 215 11.24 27.85 2.91
C GLU A 215 12.61 27.44 2.39
N THR A 216 13.62 27.38 3.25
CA THR A 216 14.97 26.96 2.89
C THR A 216 14.99 25.47 2.48
N ARG A 217 14.21 24.63 3.17
CA ARG A 217 14.17 23.18 2.96
C ARG A 217 13.39 22.78 1.72
N PHE A 218 12.20 23.33 1.53
CA PHE A 218 11.26 22.92 0.48
C PHE A 218 11.22 23.86 -0.73
N GLY A 219 11.91 25.00 -0.66
CA GLY A 219 11.88 26.04 -1.67
C GLY A 219 10.75 27.04 -1.45
N LYS A 220 11.04 28.34 -1.61
CA LYS A 220 10.05 29.42 -1.47
C LYS A 220 8.90 29.31 -2.47
N GLU A 221 9.21 28.86 -3.67
CA GLU A 221 8.25 28.74 -4.78
C GLU A 221 7.03 27.87 -4.43
N VAL A 222 7.23 26.81 -3.63
CA VAL A 222 6.14 25.93 -3.20
C VAL A 222 5.14 26.68 -2.31
N PHE A 223 5.62 27.52 -1.42
CA PHE A 223 4.75 28.30 -0.51
C PHE A 223 4.09 29.47 -1.22
N GLU A 224 4.82 30.19 -2.07
CA GLU A 224 4.32 31.34 -2.83
C GLU A 224 3.25 30.92 -3.86
N SER A 225 3.48 29.84 -4.59
CA SER A 225 2.53 29.35 -5.62
C SER A 225 1.16 28.92 -5.06
N HIS A 226 1.12 28.56 -3.77
CA HIS A 226 -0.11 28.17 -3.10
C HIS A 226 -0.58 29.20 -2.04
N SER A 227 0.04 30.38 -2.00
CA SER A 227 -0.28 31.45 -1.05
C SER A 227 -0.22 31.01 0.43
N LEU A 228 0.74 30.18 0.77
CA LEU A 228 0.95 29.63 2.11
C LEU A 228 1.90 30.55 2.91
N GLY A 229 1.40 31.13 3.97
CA GLY A 229 2.19 31.95 4.91
C GLY A 229 2.48 31.22 6.21
N ALA A 230 3.32 31.82 7.06
CA ALA A 230 3.71 31.26 8.36
C ALA A 230 2.53 30.89 9.28
N GLY A 231 1.39 31.59 9.17
CA GLY A 231 0.17 31.31 9.93
C GLY A 231 -0.81 30.35 9.26
N SER A 232 -0.49 29.83 8.08
CA SER A 232 -1.35 28.87 7.39
C SER A 232 -1.43 27.55 8.17
N PRO A 233 -2.61 27.00 8.44
CA PRO A 233 -2.75 25.74 9.18
C PRO A 233 -1.91 24.59 8.63
N ALA A 234 -1.80 24.44 7.29
CA ALA A 234 -0.98 23.44 6.66
C ALA A 234 0.53 23.63 6.98
N VAL A 235 0.99 24.89 7.07
CA VAL A 235 2.40 25.19 7.39
C VAL A 235 2.70 24.87 8.86
N LEU A 236 1.77 25.16 9.77
CA LEU A 236 1.93 24.83 11.19
C LEU A 236 1.92 23.31 11.41
N ALA A 237 1.09 22.58 10.70
CA ALA A 237 1.11 21.13 10.72
C ALA A 237 2.43 20.57 10.16
N LEU A 238 2.93 21.13 9.06
CA LEU A 238 4.21 20.75 8.43
C LEU A 238 5.38 21.01 9.39
N ASP A 239 5.41 22.17 10.02
CA ASP A 239 6.49 22.52 10.96
C ASP A 239 6.52 21.58 12.18
N ALA A 240 5.36 21.33 12.78
CA ALA A 240 5.25 20.38 13.88
C ALA A 240 5.74 18.99 13.50
N LEU A 241 5.38 18.53 12.31
CA LEU A 241 5.78 17.22 11.81
C LEU A 241 7.30 17.13 11.58
N ILE A 242 7.92 18.14 10.96
CA ILE A 242 9.37 18.17 10.73
C ILE A 242 10.14 18.24 12.05
N ARG A 243 9.66 19.03 13.03
CA ARG A 243 10.25 19.07 14.37
C ARG A 243 10.16 17.73 15.08
N TYR A 244 9.01 17.06 15.02
CA TYR A 244 8.85 15.73 15.60
C TYR A 244 9.79 14.70 14.97
N ILE A 245 9.93 14.69 13.65
CA ILE A 245 10.86 13.80 12.94
C ILE A 245 12.30 14.07 13.38
N ARG A 246 12.69 15.35 13.50
CA ARG A 246 14.03 15.74 13.97
C ARG A 246 14.32 15.26 15.40
N GLU A 247 13.38 15.43 16.30
CA GLU A 247 13.50 15.00 17.70
C GLU A 247 13.61 13.48 17.82
N THR A 248 12.84 12.74 17.02
CA THR A 248 12.79 11.27 17.08
C THR A 248 13.97 10.63 16.37
N GLN A 249 14.34 11.13 15.20
CA GLN A 249 15.39 10.52 14.38
C GLN A 249 16.79 11.01 14.70
N LYS A 250 16.95 12.21 15.26
CA LYS A 250 18.23 12.82 15.66
C LYS A 250 19.31 12.86 14.55
N VAL A 251 18.87 12.89 13.31
CA VAL A 251 19.72 13.01 12.11
C VAL A 251 19.34 14.25 11.32
N ASP A 252 20.22 14.66 10.42
CA ASP A 252 19.89 15.72 9.47
C ASP A 252 18.80 15.22 8.50
N LEU A 253 17.75 16.04 8.36
CA LEU A 253 16.61 15.75 7.50
C LEU A 253 16.79 16.30 6.08
N ALA A 254 18.02 16.54 5.62
CA ALA A 254 18.29 17.11 4.29
C ALA A 254 17.70 16.27 3.14
N TYR A 255 17.48 14.98 3.35
CA TYR A 255 16.83 14.09 2.39
C TYR A 255 15.31 14.30 2.27
N ILE A 256 14.67 14.94 3.26
CA ILE A 256 13.26 15.37 3.22
C ILE A 256 13.24 16.80 2.67
N ASN A 257 13.14 16.92 1.36
CA ASN A 257 13.34 18.18 0.63
C ASN A 257 12.22 18.45 -0.41
N SER A 258 11.24 17.57 -0.53
CA SER A 258 10.12 17.70 -1.45
C SER A 258 8.81 17.75 -0.67
N LEU A 259 8.02 18.77 -0.92
CA LEU A 259 6.69 18.97 -0.38
C LEU A 259 5.67 18.96 -1.52
N GLU A 260 4.72 18.04 -1.47
CA GLU A 260 3.56 18.03 -2.35
C GLU A 260 2.38 18.71 -1.62
N TYR A 261 2.11 19.98 -1.94
CA TYR A 261 0.90 20.60 -1.46
C TYR A 261 -0.25 20.34 -2.44
N TYR A 262 -1.39 19.92 -1.93
CA TYR A 262 -2.56 19.64 -2.75
C TYR A 262 -3.83 20.21 -2.13
N THR A 263 -4.80 20.51 -2.98
CA THR A 263 -6.17 20.87 -2.60
C THR A 263 -7.10 19.71 -2.93
N ASN A 264 -8.16 19.56 -2.15
CA ASN A 264 -9.15 18.48 -2.36
C ASN A 264 -9.83 18.54 -3.74
N GLU A 265 -9.77 19.68 -4.43
CA GLU A 265 -10.33 19.86 -5.76
C GLU A 265 -9.52 19.18 -6.88
N LEU A 266 -8.27 18.81 -6.62
CA LEU A 266 -7.41 18.14 -7.60
C LEU A 266 -7.78 16.66 -7.79
N TYR A 267 -8.43 16.07 -6.79
CA TYR A 267 -8.74 14.66 -6.76
C TYR A 267 -10.25 14.41 -6.62
N LEU A 268 -10.67 13.25 -7.14
CA LEU A 268 -12.02 12.74 -6.95
C LEU A 268 -12.31 12.58 -5.45
N GLY A 269 -13.31 13.28 -4.95
CA GLY A 269 -13.72 13.18 -3.55
C GLY A 269 -14.30 11.80 -3.27
N LEU A 270 -13.61 11.04 -2.40
CA LEU A 270 -14.04 9.74 -1.91
C LEU A 270 -14.15 9.80 -0.40
N ASP A 271 -15.32 9.58 0.14
CA ASP A 271 -15.49 9.46 1.59
C ASP A 271 -15.04 8.09 2.12
N VAL A 272 -14.98 7.97 3.44
CA VAL A 272 -14.59 6.75 4.13
C VAL A 272 -15.45 5.55 3.74
N ASN A 273 -16.77 5.76 3.65
CA ASN A 273 -17.72 4.71 3.36
C ASN A 273 -17.63 4.25 1.90
N THR A 274 -17.42 5.17 0.98
CA THR A 274 -17.21 4.88 -0.43
C THR A 274 -15.95 4.07 -0.66
N ARG A 275 -14.80 4.48 -0.08
CA ARG A 275 -13.54 3.72 -0.16
C ARG A 275 -13.71 2.28 0.33
N ARG A 276 -14.41 2.13 1.45
CA ARG A 276 -14.66 0.84 2.08
C ARG A 276 -15.62 -0.02 1.26
N SER A 277 -16.75 0.53 0.84
CA SER A 277 -17.79 -0.23 0.13
C SER A 277 -17.36 -0.68 -1.26
N LEU A 278 -16.48 0.07 -1.92
CA LEU A 278 -15.89 -0.30 -3.21
C LEU A 278 -14.69 -1.23 -3.09
N GLU A 279 -14.20 -1.50 -1.89
CA GLU A 279 -13.04 -2.38 -1.63
C GLU A 279 -11.85 -2.01 -2.53
N LEU A 280 -11.43 -0.74 -2.49
CA LEU A 280 -10.43 -0.22 -3.41
C LEU A 280 -9.06 -0.88 -3.23
N CYS A 281 -8.57 -0.92 -1.99
CA CYS A 281 -7.23 -1.40 -1.66
C CYS A 281 -7.21 -2.56 -0.67
N GLU A 282 -8.27 -2.74 0.11
CA GLU A 282 -8.43 -3.79 1.14
C GLU A 282 -9.87 -4.28 1.17
N THR A 283 -10.05 -5.59 1.37
CA THR A 283 -11.37 -6.20 1.49
C THR A 283 -12.01 -5.85 2.84
N LEU A 284 -13.34 -5.80 2.87
CA LEU A 284 -14.11 -5.44 4.08
C LEU A 284 -13.87 -6.42 5.24
N ARG A 285 -13.83 -7.71 4.95
CA ARG A 285 -13.80 -8.77 5.97
C ARG A 285 -12.40 -9.14 6.42
N THR A 286 -11.51 -9.44 5.48
CA THR A 286 -10.18 -10.00 5.77
C THR A 286 -9.06 -8.97 5.76
N LYS A 287 -9.34 -7.73 5.32
CA LYS A 287 -8.34 -6.67 5.18
C LYS A 287 -7.18 -7.05 4.25
N GLU A 288 -7.44 -7.93 3.29
CA GLU A 288 -6.47 -8.41 2.32
C GLU A 288 -6.55 -7.63 1.01
N LYS A 289 -5.44 -7.64 0.26
CA LYS A 289 -5.36 -7.08 -1.09
C LYS A 289 -6.17 -7.90 -2.10
N ARG A 290 -6.19 -9.24 -1.96
CA ARG A 290 -6.89 -10.12 -2.90
C ARG A 290 -8.40 -9.89 -2.86
N GLY A 291 -8.98 -9.60 -4.01
CA GLY A 291 -10.41 -9.28 -4.14
C GLY A 291 -10.72 -7.79 -4.19
N THR A 292 -9.71 -6.94 -4.32
CA THR A 292 -9.84 -5.48 -4.40
C THR A 292 -9.55 -4.97 -5.82
N LEU A 293 -9.86 -3.69 -6.08
CA LEU A 293 -9.45 -3.05 -7.34
C LEU A 293 -7.92 -3.04 -7.48
N LEU A 294 -7.20 -2.73 -6.40
CA LEU A 294 -5.74 -2.77 -6.40
C LEU A 294 -5.20 -4.14 -6.79
N TRP A 295 -5.81 -5.24 -6.34
CA TRP A 295 -5.39 -6.58 -6.74
C TRP A 295 -5.55 -6.85 -8.23
N VAL A 296 -6.56 -6.25 -8.85
CA VAL A 296 -6.78 -6.38 -10.31
C VAL A 296 -5.71 -5.62 -11.07
N LEU A 297 -5.41 -4.38 -10.66
CA LEU A 297 -4.56 -3.44 -11.40
C LEU A 297 -3.07 -3.59 -11.12
N ASP A 298 -2.70 -4.17 -9.97
CA ASP A 298 -1.29 -4.22 -9.56
C ASP A 298 -0.54 -5.39 -10.19
N ARG A 299 0.22 -5.06 -11.22
CA ARG A 299 1.22 -5.87 -11.92
C ARG A 299 2.60 -5.24 -11.87
N THR A 300 2.77 -4.25 -11.00
CA THR A 300 4.04 -3.56 -10.80
C THR A 300 5.15 -4.51 -10.43
N LYS A 301 6.37 -4.16 -10.80
CA LYS A 301 7.59 -4.95 -10.53
C LYS A 301 8.41 -4.36 -9.40
N THR A 302 8.18 -3.08 -9.08
CA THR A 302 8.90 -2.36 -8.06
C THR A 302 8.01 -2.02 -6.87
N ALA A 303 8.57 -1.99 -5.66
CA ALA A 303 7.87 -1.55 -4.47
C ALA A 303 7.40 -0.09 -4.59
N MET A 304 8.21 0.76 -5.23
CA MET A 304 7.90 2.16 -5.50
C MET A 304 6.67 2.31 -6.40
N GLY A 305 6.60 1.53 -7.48
CA GLY A 305 5.44 1.48 -8.38
C GLY A 305 4.17 1.00 -7.67
N ALA A 306 4.28 -0.03 -6.83
CA ALA A 306 3.15 -0.54 -6.05
C ALA A 306 2.58 0.52 -5.09
N ARG A 307 3.45 1.28 -4.41
CA ARG A 307 3.04 2.41 -3.55
C ARG A 307 2.37 3.52 -4.35
N LEU A 308 2.91 3.85 -5.51
CA LEU A 308 2.35 4.89 -6.37
C LEU A 308 0.99 4.50 -6.95
N LEU A 309 0.83 3.25 -7.42
CA LEU A 309 -0.45 2.76 -7.92
C LEU A 309 -1.54 2.79 -6.84
N ARG A 310 -1.20 2.39 -5.62
CA ARG A 310 -2.10 2.53 -4.47
C ARG A 310 -2.52 4.00 -4.27
N LYS A 311 -1.56 4.94 -4.29
CA LYS A 311 -1.86 6.38 -4.19
C LYS A 311 -2.81 6.83 -5.31
N TRP A 312 -2.61 6.40 -6.55
CA TRP A 312 -3.48 6.78 -7.65
C TRP A 312 -4.91 6.26 -7.51
N ILE A 313 -5.09 5.05 -6.97
CA ILE A 313 -6.42 4.49 -6.70
C ILE A 313 -7.11 5.23 -5.55
N GLU A 314 -6.37 5.63 -4.52
CA GLU A 314 -6.89 6.38 -3.38
C GLU A 314 -7.16 7.87 -3.72
N GLN A 315 -6.47 8.42 -4.70
CA GLN A 315 -6.55 9.82 -5.14
C GLN A 315 -6.69 9.91 -6.68
N PRO A 316 -7.85 9.51 -7.27
CA PRO A 316 -8.08 9.64 -8.70
C PRO A 316 -8.16 11.11 -9.12
N LEU A 317 -7.76 11.41 -10.35
CA LEU A 317 -7.69 12.78 -10.87
C LEU A 317 -9.06 13.32 -11.27
N VAL A 318 -9.23 14.65 -11.20
CA VAL A 318 -10.36 15.39 -11.76
C VAL A 318 -9.97 16.17 -13.02
N SER A 319 -8.69 16.44 -13.22
CA SER A 319 -8.19 17.14 -14.39
C SER A 319 -8.23 16.26 -15.65
N VAL A 320 -9.06 16.62 -16.62
CA VAL A 320 -9.14 15.93 -17.91
C VAL A 320 -7.80 15.83 -18.61
N GLY A 321 -7.02 16.92 -18.64
CA GLY A 321 -5.72 16.94 -19.29
C GLY A 321 -4.72 15.97 -18.64
N ALA A 322 -4.70 15.92 -17.31
CA ALA A 322 -3.83 14.98 -16.59
C ALA A 322 -4.24 13.51 -16.78
N ILE A 323 -5.55 13.24 -16.86
CA ILE A 323 -6.09 11.90 -17.15
C ILE A 323 -5.69 11.47 -18.57
N LEU A 324 -5.90 12.33 -19.56
CA LEU A 324 -5.57 12.03 -20.96
C LEU A 324 -4.06 11.78 -21.15
N ASN A 325 -3.19 12.55 -20.47
CA ASN A 325 -1.75 12.31 -20.51
C ASN A 325 -1.38 10.90 -20.00
N ARG A 326 -2.01 10.44 -18.91
CA ARG A 326 -1.82 9.07 -18.41
C ARG A 326 -2.35 8.04 -19.40
N GLN A 327 -3.54 8.24 -19.96
CA GLN A 327 -4.14 7.33 -20.93
C GLN A 327 -3.30 7.19 -22.20
N GLN A 328 -2.71 8.28 -22.71
CA GLN A 328 -1.83 8.25 -23.86
C GLN A 328 -0.58 7.39 -23.59
N ALA A 329 0.04 7.53 -22.40
CA ALA A 329 1.17 6.71 -22.01
C ALA A 329 0.79 5.21 -21.90
N VAL A 330 -0.36 4.91 -21.33
CA VAL A 330 -0.88 3.54 -21.24
C VAL A 330 -1.18 2.98 -22.62
N SER A 331 -1.84 3.76 -23.50
CA SER A 331 -2.19 3.35 -24.87
C SER A 331 -0.96 2.98 -25.68
N GLU A 332 0.07 3.85 -25.66
CA GLU A 332 1.32 3.58 -26.37
C GLU A 332 1.99 2.29 -25.88
N LEU A 333 1.99 2.04 -24.57
CA LEU A 333 2.54 0.80 -24.01
C LEU A 333 1.69 -0.45 -24.29
N VAL A 334 0.37 -0.30 -24.53
CA VAL A 334 -0.48 -1.41 -25.00
C VAL A 334 -0.12 -1.77 -26.44
N ASP A 335 0.09 -0.77 -27.30
CA ASP A 335 0.43 -0.96 -28.70
C ASP A 335 1.87 -1.45 -28.88
N SER A 336 2.81 -1.04 -28.02
CA SER A 336 4.23 -1.42 -28.04
C SER A 336 4.50 -2.62 -27.14
N TYR A 337 3.96 -3.79 -27.50
CA TYR A 337 4.00 -4.98 -26.66
C TYR A 337 5.42 -5.46 -26.33
N ILE A 338 6.32 -5.46 -27.31
CA ILE A 338 7.71 -5.96 -27.14
C ILE A 338 8.47 -5.05 -26.18
N GLU A 339 8.44 -3.76 -26.42
CA GLU A 339 9.11 -2.75 -25.58
C GLU A 339 8.56 -2.77 -24.14
N LYS A 340 7.25 -2.95 -23.99
CA LYS A 340 6.62 -3.11 -22.68
C LYS A 340 7.15 -4.34 -21.93
N GLU A 341 7.25 -5.49 -22.56
CA GLU A 341 7.78 -6.73 -21.94
C GLU A 341 9.26 -6.56 -21.55
N GLU A 342 10.07 -5.92 -22.41
CA GLU A 342 11.47 -5.65 -22.11
C GLU A 342 11.61 -4.69 -20.94
N LEU A 343 10.84 -3.58 -20.91
CA LEU A 343 10.80 -2.67 -19.78
C LEU A 343 10.37 -3.36 -18.50
N GLN A 344 9.38 -4.26 -18.56
CA GLN A 344 8.91 -5.02 -17.41
C GLN A 344 9.99 -5.94 -16.85
N ASN A 345 10.77 -6.57 -17.73
CA ASN A 345 11.90 -7.40 -17.33
C ASN A 345 13.01 -6.57 -16.68
N LEU A 346 13.36 -5.42 -17.25
CA LEU A 346 14.33 -4.51 -16.67
C LEU A 346 13.90 -4.03 -15.28
N LEU A 347 12.65 -3.62 -15.13
CA LEU A 347 12.10 -3.16 -13.85
C LEU A 347 12.06 -4.24 -12.77
N SER A 348 12.03 -5.52 -13.15
CA SER A 348 12.08 -6.63 -12.18
C SER A 348 13.38 -6.70 -11.38
N SER A 349 14.45 -6.08 -11.89
CA SER A 349 15.77 -6.00 -11.25
C SER A 349 15.96 -4.72 -10.43
N VAL A 350 14.98 -3.82 -10.44
CA VAL A 350 15.02 -2.53 -9.72
C VAL A 350 14.68 -2.73 -8.25
N GLY A 351 15.59 -2.36 -7.38
CA GLY A 351 15.39 -2.32 -5.93
C GLY A 351 14.60 -1.09 -5.48
N ASP A 352 14.28 -1.05 -4.22
CA ASP A 352 13.57 0.09 -3.60
C ASP A 352 14.54 1.27 -3.36
N MET A 353 14.77 2.09 -4.39
CA MET A 353 15.67 3.25 -4.32
C MET A 353 15.28 4.24 -3.23
N GLU A 354 13.98 4.46 -3.00
CA GLU A 354 13.51 5.41 -1.98
C GLU A 354 13.98 4.97 -0.59
N ARG A 355 13.73 3.70 -0.23
CA ARG A 355 14.15 3.15 1.07
C ARG A 355 15.65 2.92 1.19
N LEU A 356 16.32 2.59 0.10
CA LEU A 356 17.79 2.49 0.09
C LEU A 356 18.44 3.85 0.38
N MET A 357 17.94 4.93 -0.23
CA MET A 357 18.45 6.28 0.05
C MET A 357 18.26 6.68 1.51
N THR A 358 17.13 6.36 2.11
CA THR A 358 16.91 6.60 3.54
C THR A 358 17.93 5.88 4.39
N LYS A 359 18.23 4.61 4.14
CA LYS A 359 19.27 3.86 4.86
C LYS A 359 20.66 4.49 4.71
N ILE A 360 20.98 4.99 3.51
CA ILE A 360 22.25 5.65 3.22
C ILE A 360 22.40 6.94 4.05
N VAL A 361 21.38 7.77 4.05
CA VAL A 361 21.37 9.03 4.81
C VAL A 361 21.38 8.77 6.34
N TYR A 362 20.67 7.74 6.81
CA TYR A 362 20.67 7.34 8.23
C TYR A 362 21.94 6.62 8.67
N ASN A 363 22.92 6.45 7.80
CA ASN A 363 24.16 5.74 8.08
C ASN A 363 23.97 4.27 8.49
N THR A 364 22.83 3.67 8.12
CA THR A 364 22.51 2.26 8.41
C THR A 364 22.76 1.33 7.22
N ALA A 365 22.99 1.88 6.02
CA ALA A 365 23.29 1.12 4.82
C ALA A 365 24.63 0.40 4.93
N GLY A 366 24.67 -0.87 4.52
CA GLY A 366 25.86 -1.69 4.39
C GLY A 366 26.34 -1.86 2.95
N GLY A 367 27.38 -2.68 2.75
CA GLY A 367 27.92 -2.98 1.42
C GLY A 367 26.88 -3.61 0.50
N LYS A 368 26.01 -4.47 1.00
CA LYS A 368 24.91 -5.09 0.22
C LYS A 368 23.86 -4.08 -0.25
N ASP A 369 23.55 -3.08 0.57
CA ASP A 369 22.61 -2.01 0.17
C ASP A 369 23.24 -1.15 -0.95
N MET A 370 24.55 -0.89 -0.92
CA MET A 370 25.27 -0.20 -2.00
C MET A 370 25.23 -1.01 -3.30
N ARG A 371 25.46 -2.31 -3.25
CA ARG A 371 25.36 -3.19 -4.43
C ARG A 371 23.93 -3.28 -4.98
N ALA A 372 22.91 -3.30 -4.12
CA ALA A 372 21.52 -3.22 -4.56
C ALA A 372 21.19 -1.90 -5.27
N LEU A 373 21.74 -0.78 -4.79
CA LEU A 373 21.64 0.50 -5.47
C LEU A 373 22.36 0.48 -6.83
N TYR A 374 23.59 -0.05 -6.90
CA TYR A 374 24.32 -0.22 -8.15
C TYR A 374 23.54 -1.06 -9.18
N GLN A 375 22.99 -2.21 -8.77
CA GLN A 375 22.17 -3.05 -9.64
C GLN A 375 20.99 -2.28 -10.23
N THR A 376 20.35 -1.45 -9.41
CA THR A 376 19.25 -0.59 -9.87
C THR A 376 19.75 0.49 -10.83
N ILE A 377 20.87 1.15 -10.54
CA ILE A 377 21.46 2.17 -11.41
C ILE A 377 21.87 1.59 -12.76
N SER A 378 22.42 0.38 -12.80
CA SER A 378 22.84 -0.29 -14.03
C SER A 378 21.72 -0.51 -15.05
N VAL A 379 20.48 -0.55 -14.57
CA VAL A 379 19.26 -0.73 -15.40
C VAL A 379 18.76 0.59 -16.01
N LEU A 380 19.14 1.74 -15.44
CA LEU A 380 18.59 3.05 -15.88
C LEU A 380 18.93 3.38 -17.33
N ALA A 381 20.15 3.12 -17.78
CA ALA A 381 20.55 3.35 -19.17
C ALA A 381 19.81 2.45 -20.15
N PRO A 382 19.68 1.12 -19.95
CA PRO A 382 18.78 0.27 -20.72
C PRO A 382 17.32 0.75 -20.75
N VAL A 383 16.74 1.14 -19.61
CA VAL A 383 15.36 1.68 -19.55
C VAL A 383 15.24 2.94 -20.41
N LYS A 384 16.16 3.88 -20.27
CA LYS A 384 16.19 5.10 -21.09
C LYS A 384 16.30 4.80 -22.59
N GLN A 385 17.06 3.77 -22.96
CA GLN A 385 17.21 3.31 -24.34
C GLN A 385 15.90 2.74 -24.90
N GLN A 386 15.17 1.92 -24.13
CA GLN A 386 13.89 1.35 -24.56
C GLN A 386 12.83 2.45 -24.75
N LEU A 387 12.88 3.52 -23.97
CA LEU A 387 11.97 4.65 -24.11
C LEU A 387 12.23 5.55 -25.33
N LYS A 388 13.33 5.37 -26.08
CA LYS A 388 13.67 6.25 -27.21
C LYS A 388 12.65 6.24 -28.34
N GLY A 389 11.94 5.15 -28.55
CA GLY A 389 10.89 5.02 -29.57
C GLY A 389 9.53 5.58 -29.14
N MET A 390 9.34 5.89 -27.86
CA MET A 390 8.07 6.37 -27.31
C MET A 390 7.87 7.84 -27.61
N VAL A 391 6.65 8.19 -28.06
CA VAL A 391 6.26 9.52 -28.51
C VAL A 391 5.20 10.22 -27.66
N SER A 392 4.48 9.49 -26.79
CA SER A 392 3.50 10.12 -25.89
C SER A 392 4.19 11.16 -25.01
N PRO A 393 3.55 12.31 -24.75
CA PRO A 393 4.19 13.41 -24.02
C PRO A 393 4.76 12.99 -22.67
N GLU A 394 4.04 12.14 -21.96
CA GLU A 394 4.45 11.69 -20.63
C GLU A 394 5.66 10.72 -20.69
N LEU A 395 5.65 9.71 -21.57
CA LEU A 395 6.79 8.80 -21.69
C LEU A 395 8.03 9.51 -22.25
N ALA A 396 7.85 10.44 -23.18
CA ALA A 396 8.94 11.28 -23.68
C ALA A 396 9.54 12.13 -22.55
N ARG A 397 8.69 12.75 -21.72
CA ARG A 397 9.12 13.53 -20.55
C ARG A 397 9.89 12.66 -19.57
N LEU A 398 9.37 11.46 -19.20
CA LEU A 398 10.06 10.54 -18.30
C LEU A 398 11.43 10.12 -18.85
N ARG A 399 11.53 9.82 -20.16
CA ARG A 399 12.79 9.52 -20.84
C ARG A 399 13.79 10.66 -20.72
N ASP A 400 13.37 11.88 -21.04
CA ASP A 400 14.26 13.03 -21.12
C ASP A 400 14.75 13.47 -19.73
N GLU A 401 13.89 13.37 -18.72
CA GLU A 401 14.20 13.69 -17.33
C GLU A 401 14.97 12.58 -16.59
N LEU A 402 15.00 11.34 -17.10
CA LEU A 402 15.71 10.23 -16.46
C LEU A 402 17.20 10.44 -16.46
N ASP A 403 17.77 10.72 -15.29
CA ASP A 403 19.21 10.70 -15.05
C ASP A 403 19.68 9.26 -14.85
N VAL A 404 20.69 8.83 -15.59
CA VAL A 404 21.21 7.46 -15.52
C VAL A 404 22.18 7.22 -14.37
N LEU A 405 22.53 8.24 -13.60
CA LEU A 405 23.34 8.19 -12.37
C LEU A 405 24.67 7.42 -12.53
N SER A 406 25.28 7.48 -13.74
CA SER A 406 26.48 6.69 -14.05
C SER A 406 27.65 6.98 -13.12
N ASP A 407 27.84 8.24 -12.71
CA ASP A 407 28.88 8.66 -11.77
C ASP A 407 28.75 7.97 -10.40
N ILE A 408 27.50 7.80 -9.90
CA ILE A 408 27.24 7.09 -8.66
C ILE A 408 27.45 5.58 -8.85
N GLY A 409 26.93 5.03 -9.96
CA GLY A 409 27.10 3.62 -10.30
C GLY A 409 28.57 3.24 -10.42
N ASP A 410 29.35 3.99 -11.19
CA ASP A 410 30.78 3.76 -11.41
C ASP A 410 31.58 3.88 -10.09
N TYR A 411 31.19 4.78 -9.19
CA TYR A 411 31.86 4.89 -7.90
C TYR A 411 31.60 3.67 -7.04
N ILE A 412 30.33 3.21 -6.95
CA ILE A 412 29.98 2.01 -6.17
C ILE A 412 30.70 0.79 -6.74
N ASP A 413 30.70 0.61 -8.07
CA ASP A 413 31.28 -0.56 -8.72
C ASP A 413 32.78 -0.67 -8.51
N ARG A 414 33.49 0.46 -8.59
CA ARG A 414 34.92 0.50 -8.33
C ARG A 414 35.28 0.33 -6.85
N ALA A 415 34.42 0.81 -5.93
CA ALA A 415 34.72 0.84 -4.50
C ALA A 415 34.34 -0.47 -3.78
N ILE A 416 33.20 -1.08 -4.12
CA ILE A 416 32.62 -2.19 -3.35
C ILE A 416 32.76 -3.50 -4.11
N VAL A 417 33.19 -4.58 -3.44
CA VAL A 417 33.24 -5.93 -4.01
C VAL A 417 31.86 -6.42 -4.42
N GLU A 418 31.76 -7.37 -5.33
CA GLU A 418 30.49 -7.91 -5.87
C GLU A 418 29.63 -8.55 -4.78
N ASP A 419 30.23 -9.33 -3.87
CA ASP A 419 29.56 -9.95 -2.73
C ASP A 419 30.19 -9.46 -1.41
N PRO A 420 29.77 -8.29 -0.90
CA PRO A 420 30.33 -7.74 0.32
C PRO A 420 29.83 -8.49 1.56
N PRO A 421 30.65 -8.57 2.64
CA PRO A 421 30.25 -9.14 3.91
C PRO A 421 29.04 -8.42 4.51
N PHE A 422 28.37 -9.08 5.44
CA PHE A 422 27.17 -8.52 6.07
C PHE A 422 27.44 -7.23 6.85
N SER A 423 28.59 -7.18 7.55
CA SER A 423 28.97 -6.04 8.38
C SER A 423 30.19 -5.32 7.81
N VAL A 424 30.07 -4.02 7.62
CA VAL A 424 31.20 -3.17 7.21
C VAL A 424 32.33 -3.14 8.24
N ARG A 425 32.09 -3.58 9.50
CA ARG A 425 33.11 -3.66 10.54
C ARG A 425 34.02 -4.88 10.41
N GLU A 426 33.65 -5.87 9.61
CA GLU A 426 34.45 -7.09 9.41
C GLU A 426 35.61 -6.88 8.43
N GLY A 427 35.55 -5.80 7.63
CA GLY A 427 36.47 -5.53 6.56
C GLY A 427 36.28 -6.45 5.35
N GLY A 428 37.06 -6.23 4.28
CA GLY A 428 37.02 -7.05 3.08
C GLY A 428 35.88 -6.73 2.12
N PHE A 429 35.32 -5.54 2.19
CA PHE A 429 34.24 -5.07 1.31
C PHE A 429 34.69 -4.02 0.27
N ILE A 430 35.90 -3.45 0.41
CA ILE A 430 36.48 -2.56 -0.60
C ILE A 430 37.17 -3.38 -1.70
N GLN A 431 36.94 -2.99 -2.94
CA GLN A 431 37.49 -3.65 -4.11
C GLN A 431 39.01 -3.46 -4.20
N ARG A 432 39.72 -4.53 -4.59
CA ARG A 432 41.14 -4.47 -4.84
C ARG A 432 41.45 -3.52 -6.01
N GLY A 433 42.42 -2.65 -5.86
CA GLY A 433 42.79 -1.62 -6.82
C GLY A 433 42.07 -0.29 -6.62
N PHE A 434 41.16 -0.20 -5.64
CA PHE A 434 40.48 1.05 -5.32
C PHE A 434 41.37 2.00 -4.49
N SER A 435 42.02 1.50 -3.45
CA SER A 435 42.93 2.27 -2.59
C SER A 435 44.30 1.58 -2.49
N PRO A 436 45.38 2.21 -2.97
CA PRO A 436 46.71 1.63 -2.87
C PRO A 436 47.13 1.31 -1.44
N GLU A 437 46.75 2.14 -0.46
CA GLU A 437 47.08 1.95 0.95
C GLU A 437 46.38 0.70 1.53
N ILE A 438 45.12 0.48 1.18
CA ILE A 438 44.40 -0.73 1.59
C ILE A 438 45.02 -1.96 0.92
N ASP A 439 45.40 -1.87 -0.34
CA ASP A 439 46.01 -2.98 -1.08
C ASP A 439 47.38 -3.37 -0.50
N GLU A 440 48.21 -2.39 -0.13
CA GLU A 440 49.51 -2.65 0.54
C GLU A 440 49.32 -3.37 1.88
N LEU A 441 48.37 -2.91 2.69
CA LEU A 441 48.08 -3.56 3.99
C LEU A 441 47.48 -4.96 3.83
N ASN A 442 46.66 -5.17 2.83
CA ASN A 442 46.12 -6.50 2.48
C ASN A 442 47.21 -7.45 1.97
N ALA A 443 48.22 -6.92 1.24
CA ALA A 443 49.39 -7.70 0.85
C ALA A 443 50.18 -8.18 2.07
N ILE A 444 50.40 -7.31 3.06
CA ILE A 444 51.04 -7.68 4.34
C ILE A 444 50.27 -8.80 5.06
N GLN A 445 48.96 -8.76 5.07
CA GLN A 445 48.15 -9.84 5.67
C GLN A 445 48.27 -11.16 4.88
N THR A 446 48.30 -11.11 3.57
CA THR A 446 48.44 -12.30 2.72
C THR A 446 49.83 -12.90 2.84
N ASP A 447 50.87 -12.04 2.78
CA ASP A 447 52.27 -12.46 2.98
C ASP A 447 52.51 -12.99 4.37
N GLY A 448 51.87 -12.39 5.39
CA GLY A 448 51.87 -12.87 6.75
C GLY A 448 51.31 -14.27 6.92
N LYS A 449 50.25 -14.62 6.22
CA LYS A 449 49.70 -16.00 6.23
C LYS A 449 50.61 -16.99 5.55
N SER A 450 51.20 -16.62 4.41
CA SER A 450 52.17 -17.44 3.70
C SER A 450 53.45 -17.63 4.55
N TRP A 451 53.90 -16.58 5.22
CA TRP A 451 55.04 -16.62 6.16
C TRP A 451 54.77 -17.56 7.33
N ILE A 452 53.59 -17.51 7.96
CA ILE A 452 53.19 -18.44 9.03
C ILE A 452 53.28 -19.89 8.57
N ALA A 453 52.80 -20.19 7.37
CA ALA A 453 52.89 -21.52 6.77
C ALA A 453 54.35 -21.94 6.53
N SER A 454 55.21 -21.03 6.09
CA SER A 454 56.64 -21.28 5.93
C SER A 454 57.35 -21.50 7.25
N VAL A 455 57.01 -20.75 8.28
CA VAL A 455 57.52 -20.94 9.65
C VAL A 455 57.06 -22.28 10.20
N GLU A 456 55.83 -22.70 10.01
CA GLU A 456 55.36 -24.03 10.42
C GLU A 456 56.19 -25.13 9.77
N GLN A 457 56.49 -25.00 8.48
CA GLN A 457 57.34 -25.98 7.79
C GLN A 457 58.76 -25.94 8.26
N SER A 458 59.36 -24.74 8.37
CA SER A 458 60.72 -24.55 8.86
C SER A 458 60.91 -25.10 10.30
N GLU A 459 59.94 -24.82 11.17
CA GLU A 459 59.96 -25.30 12.56
C GLU A 459 59.79 -26.83 12.64
N ARG A 460 59.01 -27.42 11.73
CA ARG A 460 58.94 -28.90 11.63
C ARG A 460 60.26 -29.51 11.18
N GLU A 461 60.95 -28.88 10.23
CA GLU A 461 62.26 -29.33 9.72
C GLU A 461 63.35 -29.16 10.80
N LEU A 462 63.40 -28.03 11.47
CA LEU A 462 64.39 -27.72 12.53
C LEU A 462 64.25 -28.57 13.81
N THR A 463 63.03 -28.82 14.21
CA THR A 463 62.73 -29.54 15.44
C THR A 463 62.55 -31.04 15.23
N GLY A 464 62.31 -31.49 13.96
CA GLY A 464 62.01 -32.89 13.65
C GLY A 464 60.61 -33.33 14.13
N ILE A 465 59.78 -32.43 14.64
CA ILE A 465 58.48 -32.69 15.20
C ILE A 465 57.42 -32.71 14.07
N LYS A 466 57.12 -33.89 13.57
CA LYS A 466 56.22 -34.07 12.42
C LYS A 466 54.77 -33.59 12.68
N GLY A 467 54.34 -33.60 13.94
CA GLY A 467 52.99 -33.20 14.40
C GLY A 467 52.84 -31.72 14.78
N LEU A 468 53.88 -30.89 14.61
CA LEU A 468 53.88 -29.47 14.93
C LEU A 468 52.87 -28.75 14.00
N LYS A 469 52.01 -27.89 14.59
CA LYS A 469 51.06 -27.04 13.88
C LYS A 469 51.09 -25.64 14.47
N ILE A 470 50.95 -24.65 13.62
CA ILE A 470 50.70 -23.27 14.08
C ILE A 470 49.18 -23.02 14.03
N GLY A 471 48.60 -22.65 15.17
CA GLY A 471 47.19 -22.31 15.34
C GLY A 471 47.01 -20.88 15.85
N TYR A 472 45.79 -20.39 15.78
CA TYR A 472 45.41 -19.07 16.31
C TYR A 472 44.29 -19.23 17.34
N ASN A 473 44.38 -18.47 18.43
CA ASN A 473 43.33 -18.39 19.45
C ASN A 473 43.15 -16.91 19.86
N ARG A 474 41.93 -16.45 20.00
CA ARG A 474 41.61 -15.05 20.38
C ARG A 474 42.26 -14.60 21.69
N VAL A 475 42.50 -15.55 22.64
CA VAL A 475 43.06 -15.23 23.98
C VAL A 475 44.58 -15.14 23.95
N PHE A 476 45.23 -16.02 23.17
CA PHE A 476 46.69 -16.22 23.22
C PHE A 476 47.39 -15.83 21.90
N GLY A 477 46.67 -15.50 20.87
CA GLY A 477 47.20 -15.20 19.54
C GLY A 477 47.65 -16.43 18.77
N TYR A 478 48.66 -16.30 17.93
CA TYR A 478 49.28 -17.40 17.22
C TYR A 478 50.14 -18.23 18.17
N TYR A 479 50.04 -19.54 18.10
CA TYR A 479 50.75 -20.48 18.94
C TYR A 479 51.20 -21.70 18.12
N ILE A 480 52.30 -22.28 18.55
CA ILE A 480 52.84 -23.55 18.07
C ILE A 480 52.25 -24.64 18.96
N GLU A 481 51.52 -25.59 18.38
CA GLU A 481 50.96 -26.74 19.09
C GLU A 481 51.83 -27.96 18.87
N VAL A 482 52.28 -28.56 19.98
CA VAL A 482 53.13 -29.76 19.99
C VAL A 482 52.41 -30.84 20.78
N THR A 483 52.24 -32.02 20.23
CA THR A 483 51.63 -33.15 20.91
C THR A 483 52.53 -33.64 22.05
N ASN A 484 51.97 -34.14 23.15
CA ASN A 484 52.72 -34.56 24.33
C ASN A 484 53.83 -35.63 24.06
N SER A 485 53.70 -36.37 22.96
CA SER A 485 54.71 -37.38 22.53
C SER A 485 56.05 -36.74 22.09
N TYR A 486 56.10 -35.46 21.81
CA TYR A 486 57.30 -34.74 21.37
C TYR A 486 57.71 -33.64 22.32
N LYS A 487 57.27 -33.67 23.57
CA LYS A 487 57.47 -32.62 24.54
C LYS A 487 59.00 -32.44 24.87
N ASP A 488 59.76 -33.52 24.92
CA ASP A 488 61.17 -33.50 25.20
C ASP A 488 62.07 -33.03 24.04
N GLN A 489 61.49 -32.83 22.86
CA GLN A 489 62.13 -32.32 21.63
C GLN A 489 61.88 -30.83 21.40
N VAL A 490 61.17 -30.19 22.33
CA VAL A 490 60.82 -28.75 22.20
C VAL A 490 62.06 -27.93 22.51
N PRO A 491 62.50 -27.00 21.64
CA PRO A 491 63.62 -26.10 21.84
C PRO A 491 63.45 -25.13 23.01
N ASP A 492 64.51 -24.75 23.70
CA ASP A 492 64.47 -23.78 24.83
C ASP A 492 63.90 -22.38 24.42
N ARG A 493 63.97 -22.04 23.17
CA ARG A 493 63.42 -20.79 22.65
C ARG A 493 61.85 -20.75 22.60
N TYR A 494 61.17 -21.87 22.80
CA TYR A 494 59.75 -21.95 22.89
C TYR A 494 59.24 -21.60 24.27
N ILE A 495 58.44 -20.55 24.37
CA ILE A 495 57.83 -20.12 25.62
C ILE A 495 56.47 -20.80 25.75
N ARG A 496 56.32 -21.67 26.77
CA ARG A 496 55.05 -22.37 27.02
C ARG A 496 53.98 -21.42 27.51
N LYS A 497 52.80 -21.47 26.88
CA LYS A 497 51.63 -20.64 27.23
C LYS A 497 50.46 -21.42 27.78
N GLN A 498 50.21 -22.66 27.28
CA GLN A 498 49.09 -23.47 27.73
C GLN A 498 49.41 -24.96 27.61
N THR A 499 48.99 -25.73 28.64
CA THR A 499 49.04 -27.19 28.64
C THR A 499 47.60 -27.72 28.48
N LEU A 500 47.38 -28.60 27.51
CA LEU A 500 46.14 -29.31 27.28
C LEU A 500 46.33 -30.81 27.45
N THR A 501 45.24 -31.57 27.53
CA THR A 501 45.26 -33.02 27.79
C THR A 501 46.08 -33.83 26.76
N GLY A 502 46.15 -33.36 25.50
CA GLY A 502 46.86 -34.07 24.40
C GLY A 502 48.05 -33.32 23.79
N CYS A 503 48.25 -32.03 24.12
CA CYS A 503 49.26 -31.18 23.51
C CYS A 503 49.64 -30.02 24.43
N GLU A 504 50.77 -29.38 24.13
CA GLU A 504 51.17 -28.12 24.73
C GLU A 504 51.28 -27.04 23.68
N ARG A 505 51.00 -25.80 24.08
CA ARG A 505 51.03 -24.62 23.21
C ARG A 505 52.15 -23.70 23.59
N TYR A 506 52.92 -23.30 22.61
CA TYR A 506 54.13 -22.48 22.76
C TYR A 506 54.06 -21.26 21.90
N ILE A 507 54.83 -20.25 22.20
CA ILE A 507 55.07 -19.08 21.37
C ILE A 507 56.55 -18.86 21.19
N THR A 508 56.93 -18.24 20.08
CA THR A 508 58.27 -17.68 19.85
C THR A 508 58.20 -16.17 19.75
N GLN A 509 59.33 -15.48 20.00
CA GLN A 509 59.36 -14.01 19.86
C GLN A 509 59.07 -13.58 18.41
N GLU A 510 59.58 -14.30 17.42
CA GLU A 510 59.38 -14.09 16.01
C GLU A 510 57.90 -14.20 15.62
N LEU A 511 57.22 -15.25 16.11
CA LEU A 511 55.79 -15.43 15.88
C LEU A 511 54.96 -14.28 16.48
N LYS A 512 55.34 -13.79 17.66
CA LYS A 512 54.68 -12.68 18.36
C LYS A 512 54.86 -11.33 17.64
N ASP A 513 56.08 -11.07 17.13
CA ASP A 513 56.36 -9.84 16.37
C ASP A 513 55.58 -9.80 15.06
N MET A 514 55.46 -10.94 14.39
CA MET A 514 54.68 -11.04 13.15
C MET A 514 53.18 -10.98 13.44
N GLU A 515 52.72 -11.58 14.50
CA GLU A 515 51.33 -11.42 14.99
C GLU A 515 50.96 -9.95 15.16
N ALA A 516 51.80 -9.18 15.84
CA ALA A 516 51.57 -7.77 16.07
C ALA A 516 51.47 -6.99 14.73
N LYS A 517 52.30 -7.36 13.73
CA LYS A 517 52.21 -6.77 12.37
C LYS A 517 50.93 -7.15 11.63
N ILE A 518 50.54 -8.43 11.66
CA ILE A 518 49.34 -8.93 10.96
C ILE A 518 48.07 -8.36 11.57
N LEU A 519 47.95 -8.38 12.92
CA LEU A 519 46.77 -7.83 13.62
C LEU A 519 46.69 -6.32 13.46
N GLY A 520 47.82 -5.60 13.60
CA GLY A 520 47.87 -4.18 13.39
C GLY A 520 47.52 -3.75 11.94
N ALA A 521 47.92 -4.56 10.95
CA ALA A 521 47.54 -4.34 9.56
C ALA A 521 46.04 -4.58 9.37
N LYS A 522 45.45 -5.60 9.98
CA LYS A 522 44.02 -5.90 9.89
C LYS A 522 43.17 -4.78 10.46
N ASP A 523 43.48 -4.31 11.66
CA ASP A 523 42.69 -3.22 12.28
C ASP A 523 42.80 -1.93 11.47
N LYS A 524 43.97 -1.62 10.90
CA LYS A 524 44.15 -0.50 10.00
C LYS A 524 43.35 -0.62 8.69
N VAL A 525 43.34 -1.82 8.08
CA VAL A 525 42.54 -2.08 6.89
C VAL A 525 41.08 -1.83 7.18
N CYS A 526 40.54 -2.40 8.27
CA CYS A 526 39.13 -2.21 8.63
C CYS A 526 38.78 -0.72 8.84
N ALA A 527 39.69 0.04 9.47
CA ALA A 527 39.48 1.48 9.70
C ALA A 527 39.49 2.26 8.38
N LEU A 528 40.49 2.02 7.50
CA LEU A 528 40.59 2.68 6.20
C LEU A 528 39.43 2.31 5.26
N GLU A 529 39.06 1.04 5.22
CA GLU A 529 37.89 0.60 4.44
C GLU A 529 36.61 1.31 4.92
N TYR A 530 36.44 1.45 6.22
CA TYR A 530 35.31 2.19 6.78
C TYR A 530 35.32 3.68 6.44
N GLU A 531 36.51 4.32 6.43
CA GLU A 531 36.65 5.72 5.99
C GLU A 531 36.27 5.89 4.51
N GLU A 532 36.77 5.02 3.64
CA GLU A 532 36.41 5.05 2.22
C GLU A 532 34.90 4.78 1.99
N PHE A 533 34.33 3.88 2.77
CA PHE A 533 32.89 3.65 2.74
C PHE A 533 32.09 4.86 3.21
N GLN A 534 32.55 5.61 4.21
CA GLN A 534 31.93 6.85 4.65
C GLN A 534 31.94 7.90 3.53
N LYS A 535 33.07 8.08 2.84
CA LYS A 535 33.18 9.01 1.71
C LYS A 535 32.23 8.66 0.57
N LEU A 536 32.12 7.36 0.25
CA LEU A 536 31.15 6.87 -0.74
C LEU A 536 29.71 7.19 -0.29
N ARG A 537 29.37 6.94 0.94
CA ARG A 537 28.06 7.21 1.52
C ARG A 537 27.70 8.70 1.49
N GLU A 538 28.63 9.55 1.89
CA GLU A 538 28.48 11.01 1.86
C GLU A 538 28.30 11.52 0.43
N PHE A 539 29.06 10.97 -0.53
CA PHE A 539 28.89 11.31 -1.94
C PHE A 539 27.49 10.96 -2.46
N ILE A 540 26.99 9.76 -2.15
CA ILE A 540 25.64 9.35 -2.56
C ILE A 540 24.58 10.19 -1.86
N ALA A 541 24.71 10.44 -0.56
CA ALA A 541 23.81 11.29 0.21
C ALA A 541 23.75 12.72 -0.33
N GLY A 542 24.89 13.27 -0.80
CA GLY A 542 24.93 14.57 -1.48
C GLY A 542 24.18 14.62 -2.82
N ASN A 543 23.88 13.46 -3.41
CA ASN A 543 23.15 13.33 -4.67
C ASN A 543 21.70 12.83 -4.48
N VAL A 544 21.14 12.93 -3.28
CA VAL A 544 19.82 12.38 -2.92
C VAL A 544 18.69 12.82 -3.86
N LEU A 545 18.65 14.09 -4.26
CA LEU A 545 17.64 14.63 -5.17
C LEU A 545 17.64 13.96 -6.55
N ARG A 546 18.82 13.67 -7.09
CA ARG A 546 18.95 12.98 -8.38
C ARG A 546 18.40 11.56 -8.30
N VAL A 547 18.75 10.84 -7.23
CA VAL A 547 18.29 9.47 -7.00
C VAL A 547 16.78 9.42 -6.75
N GLN A 548 16.24 10.34 -5.97
CA GLN A 548 14.79 10.45 -5.73
C GLN A 548 14.01 10.75 -7.01
N LYS A 549 14.53 11.64 -7.88
CA LYS A 549 13.92 11.93 -9.18
C LYS A 549 13.91 10.69 -10.09
N ALA A 550 15.01 9.95 -10.14
CA ALA A 550 15.06 8.69 -10.90
C ALA A 550 14.06 7.65 -10.34
N ALA A 551 13.94 7.53 -9.01
CA ALA A 551 12.96 6.65 -8.36
C ALA A 551 11.51 7.03 -8.70
N ASP A 552 11.17 8.32 -8.71
CA ASP A 552 9.84 8.80 -9.09
C ASP A 552 9.52 8.47 -10.56
N ILE A 553 10.48 8.66 -11.46
CA ILE A 553 10.34 8.33 -12.89
C ILE A 553 10.11 6.81 -13.05
N LEU A 554 10.93 5.97 -12.42
CA LEU A 554 10.75 4.52 -12.48
C LEU A 554 9.42 4.06 -11.90
N SER A 555 8.98 4.66 -10.80
CA SER A 555 7.69 4.33 -10.18
C SER A 555 6.51 4.64 -11.09
N LYS A 556 6.52 5.79 -11.78
CA LYS A 556 5.51 6.17 -12.78
C LYS A 556 5.51 5.23 -13.96
N LEU A 557 6.69 4.93 -14.49
CA LEU A 557 6.84 4.01 -15.61
C LEU A 557 6.30 2.62 -15.27
N ASP A 558 6.60 2.11 -14.09
CA ASP A 558 6.12 0.81 -13.60
C ASP A 558 4.59 0.78 -13.47
N VAL A 559 3.98 1.88 -13.00
CA VAL A 559 2.51 1.98 -12.94
C VAL A 559 1.90 2.00 -14.35
N TYR A 560 2.45 2.76 -15.30
CA TYR A 560 1.95 2.76 -16.69
C TYR A 560 2.07 1.38 -17.34
N ILE A 561 3.18 0.69 -17.14
CA ILE A 561 3.40 -0.68 -17.62
C ILE A 561 2.39 -1.65 -16.97
N SER A 562 2.16 -1.51 -15.67
CA SER A 562 1.17 -2.32 -14.94
C SER A 562 -0.24 -2.15 -15.52
N LEU A 563 -0.67 -0.90 -15.73
CA LEU A 563 -1.99 -0.61 -16.32
C LEU A 563 -2.11 -1.11 -17.75
N ALA A 564 -1.05 -0.98 -18.55
CA ALA A 564 -1.01 -1.48 -19.92
C ALA A 564 -1.04 -3.02 -19.98
N ASP A 565 -0.32 -3.71 -19.08
CA ASP A 565 -0.34 -5.18 -19.00
C ASP A 565 -1.73 -5.70 -18.61
N VAL A 566 -2.37 -5.05 -17.64
CA VAL A 566 -3.75 -5.39 -17.23
C VAL A 566 -4.74 -5.15 -18.37
N ALA A 567 -4.61 -4.03 -19.09
CA ALA A 567 -5.47 -3.71 -20.22
C ALA A 567 -5.37 -4.75 -21.34
N GLY A 568 -4.15 -5.11 -21.74
CA GLY A 568 -3.92 -6.11 -22.78
C GLY A 568 -4.42 -7.49 -22.41
N ARG A 569 -4.16 -7.96 -21.18
CA ARG A 569 -4.57 -9.30 -20.71
C ARG A 569 -6.08 -9.48 -20.53
N ASN A 570 -6.79 -8.40 -20.15
CA ASN A 570 -8.21 -8.48 -19.80
C ASN A 570 -9.12 -7.85 -20.89
N ASN A 571 -8.58 -7.49 -22.05
CA ASN A 571 -9.30 -6.83 -23.13
C ASN A 571 -10.06 -5.59 -22.62
N TYR A 572 -9.36 -4.70 -21.90
CA TYR A 572 -9.89 -3.42 -21.47
C TYR A 572 -9.71 -2.39 -22.59
N VAL A 573 -10.62 -1.44 -22.67
CA VAL A 573 -10.60 -0.38 -23.70
C VAL A 573 -10.24 0.97 -23.10
N CYS A 574 -9.62 1.83 -23.92
CA CYS A 574 -9.37 3.21 -23.56
C CYS A 574 -10.69 3.97 -23.48
N PRO A 575 -11.09 4.51 -22.32
CA PRO A 575 -12.30 5.32 -22.24
C PRO A 575 -12.07 6.72 -22.79
N GLU A 576 -13.06 7.27 -23.47
CA GLU A 576 -13.13 8.70 -23.79
C GLU A 576 -13.45 9.48 -22.50
N VAL A 577 -12.53 10.33 -22.03
CA VAL A 577 -12.73 11.15 -20.83
C VAL A 577 -12.78 12.61 -21.22
N ASP A 578 -13.86 13.29 -20.83
CA ASP A 578 -14.07 14.70 -21.14
C ASP A 578 -14.72 15.49 -19.98
N ALA A 579 -15.01 16.76 -20.21
CA ALA A 579 -15.69 17.62 -19.23
C ALA A 579 -17.22 17.57 -19.35
N SER A 580 -17.78 16.65 -20.15
CA SER A 580 -19.23 16.49 -20.29
C SER A 580 -19.87 15.99 -19.01
N ASP A 581 -21.20 16.05 -18.97
CA ASP A 581 -21.97 15.59 -17.82
C ASP A 581 -22.66 14.25 -18.09
N SER A 582 -22.02 13.39 -18.89
CA SER A 582 -22.53 12.08 -19.27
C SER A 582 -21.61 10.93 -18.88
N ILE A 583 -22.20 9.78 -18.55
CA ILE A 583 -21.53 8.50 -18.33
C ILE A 583 -22.22 7.47 -19.21
N LEU A 584 -21.54 7.07 -20.29
CA LEU A 584 -22.02 6.10 -21.26
C LEU A 584 -21.05 4.93 -21.29
N ILE A 585 -21.49 3.75 -20.89
CA ILE A 585 -20.67 2.54 -20.87
C ILE A 585 -21.43 1.46 -21.61
N LYS A 586 -20.78 0.82 -22.59
CA LYS A 586 -21.32 -0.34 -23.30
C LYS A 586 -20.61 -1.61 -22.84
N ASP A 587 -21.39 -2.64 -22.62
CA ASP A 587 -20.89 -3.95 -22.20
C ASP A 587 -19.90 -3.88 -21.02
N GLY A 588 -20.24 -3.05 -20.02
CA GLY A 588 -19.43 -2.91 -18.82
C GLY A 588 -19.36 -4.21 -18.04
N ARG A 589 -18.17 -4.53 -17.50
CA ARG A 589 -17.89 -5.70 -16.68
C ARG A 589 -17.34 -5.30 -15.32
N HIS A 590 -17.56 -6.11 -14.31
CA HIS A 590 -17.02 -5.83 -12.98
C HIS A 590 -15.57 -6.33 -12.88
N PRO A 591 -14.56 -5.44 -12.74
CA PRO A 591 -13.13 -5.82 -12.86
C PRO A 591 -12.68 -6.90 -11.85
N VAL A 592 -13.26 -6.88 -10.66
CA VAL A 592 -12.90 -7.83 -9.60
C VAL A 592 -13.67 -9.14 -9.76
N VAL A 593 -14.99 -9.06 -9.98
CA VAL A 593 -15.84 -10.26 -10.06
C VAL A 593 -15.46 -11.11 -11.27
N GLU A 594 -15.23 -10.51 -12.45
CA GLU A 594 -14.82 -11.28 -13.64
C GLU A 594 -13.54 -12.07 -13.41
N LYS A 595 -12.64 -11.60 -12.58
CA LYS A 595 -11.38 -12.31 -12.27
C LYS A 595 -11.55 -13.51 -11.34
N PHE A 596 -12.66 -13.58 -10.60
CA PHE A 596 -13.03 -14.75 -9.80
C PHE A 596 -13.78 -15.82 -10.59
N LEU A 597 -14.43 -15.43 -11.70
CA LEU A 597 -15.14 -16.37 -12.56
C LEU A 597 -14.13 -17.17 -13.39
N LYS A 598 -13.93 -18.46 -13.05
CA LYS A 598 -12.94 -19.31 -13.74
C LYS A 598 -13.49 -19.95 -15.02
N ASN A 599 -14.78 -20.31 -15.03
CA ASN A 599 -15.41 -21.09 -16.10
C ASN A 599 -16.71 -20.47 -16.64
N GLU A 600 -17.13 -19.34 -16.10
CA GLU A 600 -18.32 -18.62 -16.52
C GLU A 600 -17.93 -17.27 -17.08
N MET A 601 -18.60 -16.82 -18.14
CA MET A 601 -18.43 -15.47 -18.63
C MET A 601 -19.23 -14.50 -17.75
N PHE A 602 -18.64 -13.34 -17.46
CA PHE A 602 -19.35 -12.25 -16.82
C PHE A 602 -20.41 -11.70 -17.80
N VAL A 603 -21.63 -11.48 -17.31
CA VAL A 603 -22.70 -10.88 -18.13
C VAL A 603 -22.51 -9.37 -18.16
N PRO A 604 -22.14 -8.79 -19.31
CA PRO A 604 -21.90 -7.36 -19.43
C PRO A 604 -23.19 -6.56 -19.41
N ASN A 605 -23.11 -5.32 -18.90
CA ASN A 605 -24.27 -4.42 -18.81
C ASN A 605 -23.92 -3.01 -19.26
N ASP A 606 -24.89 -2.32 -19.86
CA ASP A 606 -24.76 -0.96 -20.32
C ASP A 606 -25.12 0.03 -19.21
N VAL A 607 -24.53 1.22 -19.27
CA VAL A 607 -24.88 2.38 -18.43
C VAL A 607 -25.12 3.56 -19.32
N ASN A 608 -26.25 4.25 -19.11
CA ASN A 608 -26.58 5.47 -19.81
C ASN A 608 -27.05 6.51 -18.79
N LEU A 609 -26.18 7.41 -18.41
CA LEU A 609 -26.45 8.56 -17.54
C LEU A 609 -26.07 9.83 -18.30
N ASN A 610 -27.04 10.69 -18.55
CA ASN A 610 -26.88 11.92 -19.32
C ASN A 610 -27.83 13.02 -18.79
N GLU A 611 -27.97 14.13 -19.48
CA GLU A 611 -28.83 15.23 -19.06
C GLU A 611 -30.35 14.85 -19.00
N ASN A 612 -30.79 13.85 -19.74
CA ASN A 612 -32.19 13.41 -19.75
C ASN A 612 -32.43 12.18 -18.89
N GLU A 613 -31.41 11.37 -18.65
CA GLU A 613 -31.41 10.16 -17.82
C GLU A 613 -30.42 10.34 -16.65
N ARG A 614 -30.88 11.03 -15.60
CA ARG A 614 -30.04 11.45 -14.51
C ARG A 614 -29.97 10.44 -13.38
N LEU A 615 -31.08 9.75 -13.14
CA LEU A 615 -31.22 8.76 -12.13
C LEU A 615 -31.76 7.46 -12.71
N MET A 616 -30.98 6.39 -12.59
CA MET A 616 -31.39 5.03 -12.91
C MET A 616 -32.03 4.42 -11.67
N LEU A 617 -33.35 4.23 -11.69
CA LEU A 617 -34.07 3.51 -10.62
C LEU A 617 -34.11 2.02 -10.95
N ILE A 618 -33.40 1.21 -10.18
CA ILE A 618 -33.14 -0.20 -10.47
C ILE A 618 -33.97 -1.08 -9.53
N THR A 619 -34.94 -1.80 -10.11
CA THR A 619 -35.79 -2.76 -9.39
C THR A 619 -35.40 -4.22 -9.65
N GLY A 620 -35.89 -5.13 -8.87
CA GLY A 620 -35.73 -6.59 -9.00
C GLY A 620 -35.12 -7.26 -7.77
N PRO A 621 -34.95 -8.59 -7.78
CA PRO A 621 -34.56 -9.38 -6.60
C PRO A 621 -33.12 -9.12 -6.15
N ASN A 622 -32.83 -9.34 -4.87
CA ASN A 622 -31.53 -9.00 -4.25
C ASN A 622 -30.38 -9.80 -4.81
N MET A 623 -30.52 -11.08 -5.06
CA MET A 623 -29.44 -11.94 -5.53
C MET A 623 -29.17 -11.81 -7.02
N ALA A 624 -29.93 -10.99 -7.75
CA ALA A 624 -29.81 -10.87 -9.19
C ALA A 624 -28.57 -10.06 -9.65
N GLY A 625 -27.92 -9.28 -8.75
CA GLY A 625 -26.68 -8.57 -9.04
C GLY A 625 -26.78 -7.05 -9.15
N LYS A 626 -27.86 -6.41 -8.63
CA LYS A 626 -28.04 -4.94 -8.63
C LYS A 626 -26.84 -4.20 -8.04
N SER A 627 -26.44 -4.54 -6.80
CA SER A 627 -25.31 -3.92 -6.10
C SER A 627 -23.97 -4.14 -6.84
N THR A 628 -23.79 -5.31 -7.46
CA THR A 628 -22.61 -5.61 -8.29
C THR A 628 -22.54 -4.70 -9.51
N TYR A 629 -23.69 -4.47 -10.19
CA TYR A 629 -23.77 -3.58 -11.33
C TYR A 629 -23.49 -2.11 -10.97
N MET A 630 -24.02 -1.63 -9.86
CA MET A 630 -23.75 -0.26 -9.40
C MET A 630 -22.28 -0.08 -9.00
N ARG A 631 -21.69 -1.03 -8.25
CA ARG A 631 -20.26 -1.02 -7.91
C ARG A 631 -19.37 -1.09 -9.16
N GLN A 632 -19.72 -1.91 -10.13
CA GLN A 632 -19.06 -1.98 -11.44
C GLN A 632 -18.95 -0.59 -12.08
N THR A 633 -20.04 0.16 -12.11
CA THR A 633 -20.07 1.50 -12.70
C THR A 633 -19.15 2.46 -11.96
N ALA A 634 -19.19 2.46 -10.61
CA ALA A 634 -18.29 3.27 -9.80
C ALA A 634 -16.81 2.94 -10.02
N LEU A 635 -16.48 1.65 -10.09
CA LEU A 635 -15.10 1.21 -10.35
C LEU A 635 -14.62 1.58 -11.75
N ILE A 636 -15.47 1.50 -12.77
CA ILE A 636 -15.16 1.93 -14.15
C ILE A 636 -14.87 3.43 -14.18
N ILE A 637 -15.68 4.26 -13.51
CA ILE A 637 -15.46 5.71 -13.38
C ILE A 637 -14.10 5.98 -12.71
N LEU A 638 -13.83 5.31 -11.61
CA LEU A 638 -12.58 5.46 -10.86
C LEU A 638 -11.39 5.04 -11.72
N MET A 639 -11.47 3.90 -12.43
CA MET A 639 -10.44 3.43 -13.35
C MET A 639 -10.15 4.43 -14.46
N ALA A 640 -11.20 5.03 -15.06
CA ALA A 640 -11.02 6.07 -16.05
C ALA A 640 -10.29 7.29 -15.47
N GLN A 641 -10.65 7.73 -14.26
CA GLN A 641 -10.06 8.92 -13.62
C GLN A 641 -8.66 8.71 -13.04
N ILE A 642 -8.18 7.47 -12.88
CA ILE A 642 -6.76 7.22 -12.64
C ILE A 642 -5.93 7.18 -13.93
N GLY A 643 -6.56 7.23 -15.09
CA GLY A 643 -5.92 7.11 -16.41
C GLY A 643 -5.77 5.67 -16.90
N SER A 644 -6.49 4.71 -16.31
CA SER A 644 -6.51 3.30 -16.74
C SER A 644 -7.51 3.06 -17.85
N PHE A 645 -7.28 2.00 -18.62
CA PHE A 645 -8.29 1.38 -19.46
C PHE A 645 -9.35 0.68 -18.61
N VAL A 646 -10.55 0.50 -19.18
CA VAL A 646 -11.73 0.04 -18.44
C VAL A 646 -12.33 -1.24 -19.03
N PRO A 647 -12.94 -2.09 -18.20
CA PRO A 647 -13.59 -3.34 -18.62
C PRO A 647 -14.93 -3.06 -19.30
N ALA A 648 -14.91 -2.65 -20.57
CA ALA A 648 -16.07 -2.36 -21.38
C ALA A 648 -15.77 -2.63 -22.86
N SER A 649 -16.79 -2.62 -23.75
CA SER A 649 -16.58 -2.57 -25.20
C SER A 649 -16.35 -1.14 -25.70
N SER A 650 -16.97 -0.15 -25.04
CA SER A 650 -16.68 1.27 -25.19
C SER A 650 -17.14 2.03 -23.94
N ALA A 651 -16.48 3.13 -23.63
CA ALA A 651 -16.87 3.98 -22.52
C ALA A 651 -16.60 5.46 -22.85
N LYS A 652 -17.57 6.32 -22.53
CA LYS A 652 -17.42 7.77 -22.52
C LYS A 652 -17.82 8.27 -21.14
N ILE A 653 -16.88 8.94 -20.47
CA ILE A 653 -17.03 9.31 -19.06
C ILE A 653 -16.71 10.78 -18.89
N GLY A 654 -17.75 11.57 -18.61
CA GLY A 654 -17.59 12.92 -18.10
C GLY A 654 -17.03 12.88 -16.67
N VAL A 655 -16.00 13.67 -16.42
CA VAL A 655 -15.28 13.67 -15.14
C VAL A 655 -16.23 13.94 -13.96
N VAL A 656 -16.15 13.10 -12.95
CA VAL A 656 -16.88 13.17 -11.70
C VAL A 656 -16.01 13.86 -10.65
N ASP A 657 -16.58 14.79 -9.89
CA ASP A 657 -15.88 15.49 -8.82
C ASP A 657 -15.90 14.75 -7.48
N LYS A 658 -17.01 14.07 -7.18
CA LYS A 658 -17.18 13.26 -5.97
C LYS A 658 -17.95 12.00 -6.28
N LEU A 659 -17.57 10.91 -5.64
CA LEU A 659 -18.24 9.62 -5.73
C LEU A 659 -18.72 9.22 -4.34
N PHE A 660 -20.01 8.95 -4.22
CA PHE A 660 -20.66 8.56 -2.98
C PHE A 660 -21.34 7.21 -3.14
N THR A 661 -21.22 6.39 -2.12
CA THR A 661 -21.95 5.13 -2.08
C THR A 661 -22.61 4.92 -0.73
N ARG A 662 -23.88 4.60 -0.76
CA ARG A 662 -24.62 4.02 0.34
C ARG A 662 -25.03 2.61 -0.06
N ILE A 663 -24.20 1.64 0.29
CA ILE A 663 -24.43 0.22 0.02
C ILE A 663 -24.50 -0.48 1.37
N GLY A 664 -25.52 -1.32 1.61
CA GLY A 664 -25.88 -1.91 2.88
C GLY A 664 -24.71 -2.16 3.84
N ALA A 665 -24.75 -1.54 5.01
CA ALA A 665 -23.75 -1.68 6.03
C ALA A 665 -23.89 -3.03 6.76
N SER A 666 -22.76 -3.67 7.06
CA SER A 666 -22.72 -4.64 8.16
C SER A 666 -22.94 -3.89 9.47
N ASP A 667 -23.75 -4.44 10.36
CA ASP A 667 -24.02 -3.90 11.68
C ASP A 667 -22.72 -3.44 12.37
N ASP A 668 -22.64 -2.17 12.68
CA ASP A 668 -21.56 -1.62 13.50
C ASP A 668 -22.01 -1.57 14.94
N LEU A 669 -22.06 -2.75 15.57
CA LEU A 669 -22.45 -2.92 16.96
C LEU A 669 -21.56 -2.13 17.94
N ALA A 670 -20.36 -1.76 17.51
CA ALA A 670 -19.40 -1.02 18.33
C ALA A 670 -19.79 0.46 18.54
N ALA A 671 -20.53 1.05 17.59
CA ALA A 671 -20.94 2.46 17.67
C ALA A 671 -22.25 2.68 18.43
N GLY A 672 -22.96 1.63 18.84
CA GLY A 672 -24.23 1.71 19.58
C GLY A 672 -25.37 2.42 18.84
N GLN A 673 -25.22 2.69 17.54
CA GLN A 673 -26.23 3.35 16.71
C GLN A 673 -27.10 2.31 16.01
N SER A 674 -28.39 2.61 15.88
CA SER A 674 -29.30 1.82 15.06
C SER A 674 -28.84 1.84 13.60
N THR A 675 -28.93 0.70 12.90
CA THR A 675 -28.64 0.58 11.47
C THR A 675 -29.38 1.63 10.62
N PHE A 676 -30.61 1.96 10.99
CA PHE A 676 -31.39 3.00 10.34
C PHE A 676 -30.84 4.40 10.59
N MET A 677 -30.37 4.72 11.81
CA MET A 677 -29.75 6.01 12.10
C MET A 677 -28.45 6.19 11.32
N LEU A 678 -27.61 5.15 11.23
CA LEU A 678 -26.41 5.17 10.43
C LEU A 678 -26.75 5.40 8.95
N GLU A 679 -27.75 4.70 8.41
CA GLU A 679 -28.23 4.87 7.05
C GLU A 679 -28.67 6.31 6.77
N MET A 680 -29.44 6.92 7.67
CA MET A 680 -29.90 8.30 7.53
C MET A 680 -28.76 9.32 7.66
N THR A 681 -27.79 9.06 8.49
CA THR A 681 -26.59 9.91 8.63
C THR A 681 -25.76 9.90 7.35
N GLU A 682 -25.54 8.72 6.74
CA GLU A 682 -24.85 8.58 5.46
C GLU A 682 -25.61 9.28 4.32
N CYS A 683 -26.93 9.10 4.25
CA CYS A 683 -27.75 9.81 3.27
C CYS A 683 -27.71 11.32 3.46
N ALA A 684 -27.79 11.81 4.69
CA ALA A 684 -27.69 13.22 5.01
C ALA A 684 -26.32 13.80 4.60
N TYR A 685 -25.25 13.05 4.83
CA TYR A 685 -23.90 13.43 4.41
C TYR A 685 -23.82 13.55 2.88
N ILE A 686 -24.30 12.57 2.14
CA ILE A 686 -24.33 12.58 0.68
C ILE A 686 -25.10 13.80 0.17
N LEU A 687 -26.34 14.00 0.63
CA LEU A 687 -27.21 15.09 0.17
C LEU A 687 -26.66 16.49 0.47
N LYS A 688 -25.86 16.66 1.54
CA LYS A 688 -25.19 17.90 1.89
C LYS A 688 -23.93 18.19 1.07
N ASN A 689 -23.20 17.16 0.67
CA ASN A 689 -21.88 17.29 0.06
C ASN A 689 -21.83 17.01 -1.43
N ALA A 690 -22.85 16.38 -2.01
CA ALA A 690 -22.93 16.09 -3.43
C ALA A 690 -23.15 17.37 -4.26
N THR A 691 -22.67 17.33 -5.49
CA THR A 691 -22.83 18.38 -6.52
C THR A 691 -23.52 17.81 -7.75
N SER A 692 -23.84 18.65 -8.72
CA SER A 692 -24.39 18.17 -10.00
C SER A 692 -23.42 17.29 -10.79
N ARG A 693 -22.11 17.41 -10.54
CA ARG A 693 -21.07 16.58 -11.18
C ARG A 693 -20.79 15.28 -10.44
N SER A 694 -21.35 15.09 -9.25
CA SER A 694 -21.14 13.89 -8.45
C SER A 694 -21.83 12.67 -9.04
N PHE A 695 -21.28 11.48 -8.70
CA PHE A 695 -21.91 10.20 -8.97
C PHE A 695 -22.31 9.54 -7.65
N ILE A 696 -23.55 9.12 -7.51
CA ILE A 696 -24.13 8.62 -6.26
C ILE A 696 -24.71 7.22 -6.48
N ILE A 697 -24.44 6.33 -5.53
CA ILE A 697 -25.04 5.02 -5.44
C ILE A 697 -25.86 4.94 -4.15
N TYR A 698 -27.15 4.67 -4.30
CA TYR A 698 -28.04 4.30 -3.21
C TYR A 698 -28.50 2.85 -3.37
N ASP A 699 -28.22 2.01 -2.37
CA ASP A 699 -28.60 0.62 -2.38
C ASP A 699 -29.57 0.35 -1.22
N GLU A 700 -30.84 0.13 -1.57
CA GLU A 700 -31.91 -0.30 -0.67
C GLU A 700 -32.16 0.62 0.54
N ILE A 701 -32.34 1.90 0.26
CA ILE A 701 -32.66 2.91 1.29
C ILE A 701 -34.05 2.67 1.88
N GLY A 702 -34.18 2.83 3.21
CA GLY A 702 -35.45 2.76 3.95
C GLY A 702 -35.80 1.37 4.52
N ARG A 703 -34.88 0.41 4.47
CA ARG A 703 -35.13 -0.95 5.02
C ARG A 703 -35.18 -1.02 6.53
N GLY A 704 -34.56 -0.09 7.25
CA GLY A 704 -34.42 -0.12 8.71
C GLY A 704 -35.64 0.39 9.49
N THR A 705 -36.75 0.72 8.81
CA THR A 705 -37.96 1.28 9.43
C THR A 705 -39.24 0.68 8.85
N SER A 706 -40.42 1.24 9.17
CA SER A 706 -41.68 0.77 8.59
C SER A 706 -41.70 0.97 7.07
N THR A 707 -42.40 0.08 6.36
CA THR A 707 -42.45 0.10 4.86
C THR A 707 -42.84 1.46 4.32
N TYR A 708 -43.90 2.08 4.88
CA TYR A 708 -44.39 3.36 4.40
C TYR A 708 -43.45 4.53 4.71
N ASP A 709 -42.81 4.55 5.89
CA ASP A 709 -41.82 5.56 6.22
C ASP A 709 -40.58 5.42 5.34
N GLY A 710 -40.08 4.17 5.18
CA GLY A 710 -38.92 3.87 4.33
C GLY A 710 -39.14 4.28 2.88
N MET A 711 -40.29 3.94 2.32
CA MET A 711 -40.71 4.31 0.96
C MET A 711 -40.82 5.83 0.82
N SER A 712 -41.43 6.52 1.80
CA SER A 712 -41.59 7.99 1.77
C SER A 712 -40.25 8.70 1.79
N ILE A 713 -39.31 8.23 2.64
CA ILE A 713 -37.94 8.76 2.71
C ILE A 713 -37.21 8.49 1.39
N ALA A 714 -37.25 7.28 0.85
CA ALA A 714 -36.61 6.92 -0.41
C ALA A 714 -37.12 7.80 -1.57
N ARG A 715 -38.45 7.99 -1.65
CA ARG A 715 -39.07 8.90 -2.63
C ARG A 715 -38.56 10.34 -2.50
N ALA A 716 -38.57 10.88 -1.29
CA ALA A 716 -38.08 12.23 -1.03
C ALA A 716 -36.58 12.41 -1.39
N ILE A 717 -35.75 11.41 -1.13
CA ILE A 717 -34.34 11.40 -1.52
C ILE A 717 -34.20 11.41 -3.04
N ILE A 718 -34.96 10.59 -3.77
CA ILE A 718 -34.95 10.58 -5.25
C ILE A 718 -35.36 11.94 -5.78
N GLU A 719 -36.53 12.48 -5.36
CA GLU A 719 -37.04 13.79 -5.78
C GLU A 719 -36.03 14.92 -5.49
N TYR A 720 -35.39 14.93 -4.32
CA TYR A 720 -34.36 15.90 -4.00
C TYR A 720 -33.11 15.75 -4.87
N THR A 721 -32.66 14.50 -5.13
CA THR A 721 -31.46 14.21 -5.92
C THR A 721 -31.61 14.66 -7.38
N VAL A 722 -32.81 14.52 -7.98
CA VAL A 722 -33.11 14.98 -9.35
C VAL A 722 -33.61 16.41 -9.39
N SER A 723 -33.76 17.10 -8.25
CA SER A 723 -34.19 18.50 -8.20
C SER A 723 -33.15 19.43 -8.84
N LYS A 724 -33.56 20.63 -9.23
CA LYS A 724 -32.66 21.66 -9.76
C LYS A 724 -31.53 22.06 -8.81
N LYS A 725 -31.65 21.77 -7.52
CA LYS A 725 -30.62 22.08 -6.51
C LYS A 725 -29.41 21.16 -6.63
N LEU A 726 -29.63 19.88 -6.91
CA LEU A 726 -28.55 18.88 -6.91
C LEU A 726 -28.35 18.31 -8.32
N TYR A 727 -29.31 17.69 -8.90
CA TYR A 727 -29.31 17.09 -10.24
C TYR A 727 -28.08 16.20 -10.50
N ALA A 728 -27.74 15.34 -9.52
CA ALA A 728 -26.58 14.48 -9.56
C ALA A 728 -26.83 13.17 -10.34
N LYS A 729 -25.77 12.64 -10.99
CA LYS A 729 -25.81 11.33 -11.63
C LYS A 729 -25.97 10.24 -10.57
N THR A 730 -27.05 9.44 -10.65
CA THR A 730 -27.39 8.53 -9.55
C THR A 730 -27.85 7.17 -10.06
N MET A 731 -27.40 6.13 -9.35
CA MET A 731 -27.98 4.80 -9.43
C MET A 731 -28.67 4.48 -8.11
N PHE A 732 -29.94 4.17 -8.17
CA PHE A 732 -30.77 3.92 -7.00
C PHE A 732 -31.41 2.52 -7.11
N ALA A 733 -30.95 1.57 -6.31
CA ALA A 733 -31.57 0.25 -6.22
C ALA A 733 -32.62 0.22 -5.10
N THR A 734 -33.79 -0.33 -5.39
CA THR A 734 -34.90 -0.40 -4.44
C THR A 734 -35.74 -1.67 -4.64
N HIS A 735 -36.48 -2.01 -3.59
CA HIS A 735 -37.56 -3.02 -3.63
C HIS A 735 -38.96 -2.41 -3.63
N TYR A 736 -39.05 -1.07 -3.49
CA TYR A 736 -40.33 -0.38 -3.52
C TYR A 736 -40.73 -0.22 -4.98
N HIS A 737 -41.63 -1.07 -5.46
CA HIS A 737 -42.15 -1.02 -6.85
C HIS A 737 -42.94 0.25 -7.10
N GLU A 738 -43.56 0.82 -6.07
CA GLU A 738 -44.34 2.07 -6.15
C GLU A 738 -43.47 3.26 -6.61
N LEU A 739 -42.17 3.22 -6.33
CA LEU A 739 -41.25 4.29 -6.75
C LEU A 739 -41.04 4.35 -8.28
N THR A 740 -41.43 3.31 -9.02
CA THR A 740 -41.33 3.29 -10.47
C THR A 740 -42.22 4.33 -11.14
N GLU A 741 -43.29 4.81 -10.47
CA GLU A 741 -44.11 5.93 -10.91
C GLU A 741 -43.33 7.25 -11.08
N LEU A 742 -42.15 7.36 -10.42
CA LEU A 742 -41.34 8.57 -10.48
C LEU A 742 -40.74 8.85 -11.89
N GLU A 743 -40.69 7.87 -12.77
CA GLU A 743 -40.33 8.08 -14.18
C GLU A 743 -41.29 9.04 -14.89
N ASP A 744 -42.57 8.94 -14.59
CA ASP A 744 -43.60 9.78 -15.14
C ASP A 744 -43.72 11.15 -14.45
N LEU A 745 -43.32 11.23 -13.17
CA LEU A 745 -43.50 12.41 -12.33
C LEU A 745 -42.25 13.30 -12.25
N CYS A 746 -41.05 12.71 -12.38
CA CYS A 746 -39.79 13.41 -12.21
C CYS A 746 -38.93 13.35 -13.45
N ARG A 747 -38.59 14.52 -14.00
CA ARG A 747 -37.67 14.60 -15.14
C ARG A 747 -36.31 14.05 -14.76
N GLY A 748 -35.80 13.13 -15.58
CA GLY A 748 -34.47 12.57 -15.43
C GLY A 748 -34.44 11.27 -14.62
N VAL A 749 -35.57 10.79 -14.09
CA VAL A 749 -35.68 9.44 -13.51
C VAL A 749 -36.03 8.47 -14.62
N VAL A 750 -35.35 7.33 -14.68
CA VAL A 750 -35.60 6.26 -15.64
C VAL A 750 -35.56 4.92 -14.93
N ASN A 751 -36.60 4.11 -15.21
CA ASN A 751 -36.72 2.77 -14.62
C ASN A 751 -35.89 1.76 -15.37
N TYR A 752 -35.21 0.95 -14.61
CA TYR A 752 -34.46 -0.24 -15.04
C TYR A 752 -34.83 -1.43 -14.15
N ASN A 753 -34.78 -2.60 -14.72
CA ASN A 753 -34.94 -3.82 -13.95
C ASN A 753 -33.85 -4.85 -14.29
N ILE A 754 -33.58 -5.75 -13.35
CA ILE A 754 -32.71 -6.89 -13.60
C ILE A 754 -33.54 -8.10 -14.01
N VAL A 755 -33.24 -8.66 -15.17
CA VAL A 755 -34.04 -9.73 -15.75
C VAL A 755 -33.85 -11.05 -14.99
N ALA A 756 -34.95 -11.62 -14.55
CA ALA A 756 -35.05 -12.99 -14.07
C ALA A 756 -36.01 -13.76 -14.96
N LYS A 757 -35.69 -14.99 -15.32
CA LYS A 757 -36.59 -15.88 -16.08
C LYS A 757 -36.96 -17.09 -15.24
N LYS A 758 -38.26 -17.43 -15.22
CA LYS A 758 -38.75 -18.64 -14.59
C LYS A 758 -38.75 -19.76 -15.67
N ARG A 759 -38.02 -20.85 -15.41
CA ARG A 759 -37.98 -22.02 -16.26
C ARG A 759 -38.55 -23.21 -15.48
N GLY A 760 -39.83 -23.49 -15.65
CA GLY A 760 -40.53 -24.42 -14.77
C GLY A 760 -40.56 -23.91 -13.33
N ASP A 761 -40.05 -24.68 -12.41
CA ASP A 761 -39.96 -24.35 -10.97
C ASP A 761 -38.65 -23.63 -10.57
N GLU A 762 -37.72 -23.41 -11.49
CA GLU A 762 -36.41 -22.77 -11.24
C GLU A 762 -36.41 -21.32 -11.71
N LEU A 763 -35.93 -20.43 -10.84
CA LEU A 763 -35.68 -19.03 -11.15
C LEU A 763 -34.24 -18.88 -11.63
N ILE A 764 -34.04 -18.43 -12.86
CA ILE A 764 -32.73 -18.18 -13.45
C ILE A 764 -32.50 -16.68 -13.51
N PHE A 765 -31.50 -16.19 -12.82
CA PHE A 765 -31.07 -14.79 -12.89
C PHE A 765 -30.18 -14.59 -14.11
N LEU A 766 -30.68 -13.86 -15.11
CA LEU A 766 -29.91 -13.56 -16.32
C LEU A 766 -28.82 -12.50 -16.09
N ARG A 767 -28.87 -11.80 -14.95
CA ARG A 767 -27.92 -10.75 -14.56
C ARG A 767 -27.82 -9.60 -15.59
N LYS A 768 -28.84 -9.47 -16.46
CA LYS A 768 -28.92 -8.40 -17.46
C LYS A 768 -29.86 -7.31 -16.96
N ILE A 769 -29.38 -6.07 -17.01
CA ILE A 769 -30.16 -4.86 -16.70
C ILE A 769 -30.83 -4.38 -17.99
N VAL A 770 -32.13 -4.15 -17.95
CA VAL A 770 -32.90 -3.66 -19.07
C VAL A 770 -33.79 -2.49 -18.65
N ARG A 771 -34.12 -1.62 -19.58
CA ARG A 771 -35.01 -0.49 -19.32
C ARG A 771 -36.46 -0.99 -19.08
N GLY A 772 -37.14 -0.32 -18.15
CA GLY A 772 -38.51 -0.61 -17.74
C GLY A 772 -38.61 -1.06 -16.29
N ALA A 773 -39.82 -1.04 -15.74
CA ALA A 773 -40.14 -1.52 -14.41
C ALA A 773 -40.16 -3.05 -14.35
N ALA A 774 -39.89 -3.65 -13.19
CA ALA A 774 -40.09 -5.07 -12.96
C ALA A 774 -41.60 -5.33 -12.72
N ASP A 775 -42.13 -6.32 -13.41
CA ASP A 775 -43.56 -6.65 -13.32
C ASP A 775 -43.90 -7.55 -12.15
N GLU A 776 -42.94 -8.30 -11.60
CA GLU A 776 -43.15 -9.30 -10.53
C GLU A 776 -42.11 -9.22 -9.41
N SER A 777 -42.54 -9.56 -8.19
CA SER A 777 -41.65 -9.79 -7.04
C SER A 777 -41.24 -11.26 -6.97
N TYR A 778 -39.96 -11.54 -6.77
CA TYR A 778 -39.41 -12.91 -6.73
C TYR A 778 -38.95 -13.33 -5.33
N GLY A 779 -39.46 -12.69 -4.27
CA GLY A 779 -39.02 -12.95 -2.89
C GLY A 779 -39.26 -14.38 -2.43
N ILE A 780 -40.39 -14.96 -2.78
CA ILE A 780 -40.76 -16.32 -2.39
C ILE A 780 -39.94 -17.34 -3.15
N GLU A 781 -39.71 -17.14 -4.44
CA GLU A 781 -38.83 -17.96 -5.26
C GLU A 781 -37.39 -17.97 -4.74
N VAL A 782 -36.90 -16.83 -4.32
CA VAL A 782 -35.56 -16.73 -3.67
C VAL A 782 -35.53 -17.50 -2.35
N ALA A 783 -36.60 -17.45 -1.54
CA ALA A 783 -36.69 -18.22 -0.32
C ALA A 783 -36.65 -19.74 -0.58
N LYS A 784 -37.33 -20.20 -1.67
CA LYS A 784 -37.26 -21.58 -2.13
C LYS A 784 -35.82 -21.98 -2.52
N LEU A 785 -35.11 -21.14 -3.30
CA LEU A 785 -33.72 -21.35 -3.69
C LEU A 785 -32.77 -21.40 -2.49
N ALA A 786 -33.06 -20.62 -1.45
CA ALA A 786 -32.29 -20.61 -0.21
C ALA A 786 -32.51 -21.85 0.68
N GLY A 787 -33.43 -22.75 0.31
CA GLY A 787 -33.70 -23.96 1.05
C GLY A 787 -34.70 -23.80 2.19
N VAL A 788 -35.55 -22.75 2.16
CA VAL A 788 -36.69 -22.64 3.11
C VAL A 788 -37.65 -23.81 2.87
N PRO A 789 -38.16 -24.45 3.91
CA PRO A 789 -39.04 -25.60 3.77
C PRO A 789 -40.25 -25.34 2.86
N ASP A 790 -40.57 -26.26 1.96
CA ASP A 790 -41.65 -26.11 0.95
C ASP A 790 -43.02 -25.76 1.55
N GLU A 791 -43.30 -26.19 2.78
CA GLU A 791 -44.56 -25.87 3.48
C GLU A 791 -44.65 -24.37 3.78
N VAL A 792 -43.51 -23.75 4.17
CA VAL A 792 -43.41 -22.30 4.45
C VAL A 792 -43.56 -21.53 3.15
N VAL A 793 -42.85 -21.96 2.09
CA VAL A 793 -42.94 -21.34 0.76
C VAL A 793 -44.37 -21.37 0.22
N ARG A 794 -45.02 -22.54 0.21
CA ARG A 794 -46.45 -22.67 -0.23
C ARG A 794 -47.40 -21.84 0.63
N ARG A 795 -47.13 -21.67 1.90
CA ARG A 795 -47.96 -20.84 2.77
C ARG A 795 -47.76 -19.35 2.43
N ALA A 796 -46.52 -18.95 2.17
CA ALA A 796 -46.18 -17.58 1.76
C ALA A 796 -46.86 -17.20 0.43
N ASP A 797 -46.87 -18.09 -0.56
CA ASP A 797 -47.57 -17.88 -1.85
C ASP A 797 -49.08 -17.62 -1.64
N LYS A 798 -49.72 -18.41 -0.78
CA LYS A 798 -51.17 -18.24 -0.44
C LYS A 798 -51.41 -16.91 0.29
N ILE A 799 -50.48 -16.47 1.15
CA ILE A 799 -50.63 -15.20 1.86
C ILE A 799 -50.44 -14.04 0.87
N LEU A 800 -49.45 -14.12 -0.02
CA LEU A 800 -49.23 -13.08 -1.02
C LEU A 800 -50.44 -12.92 -1.96
N ALA A 801 -50.95 -14.03 -2.49
CA ALA A 801 -52.18 -14.00 -3.33
C ALA A 801 -53.39 -13.34 -2.62
N ASN A 802 -53.59 -13.60 -1.32
CA ASN A 802 -54.64 -12.95 -0.56
C ASN A 802 -54.42 -11.46 -0.31
N ILE A 803 -53.13 -11.01 -0.22
CA ILE A 803 -52.79 -9.60 -0.06
C ILE A 803 -53.04 -8.86 -1.38
N ASP A 804 -52.66 -9.46 -2.50
CA ASP A 804 -52.83 -8.88 -3.85
C ASP A 804 -54.34 -8.75 -4.23
N GLU A 805 -55.18 -9.71 -3.79
CA GLU A 805 -56.67 -9.63 -3.98
C GLU A 805 -57.32 -8.53 -3.13
N HIS A 806 -56.71 -8.13 -2.03
CA HIS A 806 -57.25 -7.11 -1.11
C HIS A 806 -56.55 -5.74 -1.25
N ALA A 807 -55.60 -5.58 -2.12
CA ALA A 807 -54.99 -4.29 -2.44
C ALA A 807 -56.04 -3.37 -3.11
N PRO A 808 -56.15 -2.10 -2.73
CA PRO A 808 -57.09 -1.18 -3.38
C PRO A 808 -56.74 -1.10 -4.87
N VAL A 809 -57.74 -1.49 -5.69
CA VAL A 809 -57.63 -1.44 -7.16
C VAL A 809 -57.41 0.01 -7.56
N ASP A 810 -56.26 0.31 -8.12
CA ASP A 810 -55.94 1.61 -8.66
C ASP A 810 -56.88 1.88 -9.89
N PRO A 811 -57.74 2.92 -9.82
CA PRO A 811 -58.74 3.15 -10.88
C PRO A 811 -58.10 3.48 -12.25
N LYS A 812 -56.77 3.73 -12.29
CA LYS A 812 -56.07 4.07 -13.52
C LYS A 812 -55.62 2.88 -14.37
N LYS A 813 -55.58 1.64 -13.81
CA LYS A 813 -55.23 0.45 -14.59
C LYS A 813 -56.26 -0.03 -15.59
N ASN A 814 -57.50 0.50 -15.55
CA ASN A 814 -58.60 0.12 -16.42
C ASN A 814 -58.95 1.06 -17.56
N LEU A 815 -58.12 2.09 -17.84
CA LEU A 815 -58.44 3.10 -18.89
C LEU A 815 -57.29 3.37 -19.87
N MET A 816 -56.64 2.31 -20.38
CA MET A 816 -55.90 2.46 -21.62
C MET A 816 -56.25 1.34 -22.60
N PRO A 817 -56.73 1.63 -23.84
CA PRO A 817 -56.79 0.66 -24.89
C PRO A 817 -55.38 0.22 -25.25
N LYS A 818 -55.17 -1.09 -25.35
CA LYS A 818 -53.93 -1.65 -25.92
C LYS A 818 -53.67 -0.98 -27.27
N LYS A 819 -52.66 -0.12 -27.33
CA LYS A 819 -52.01 0.19 -28.59
C LYS A 819 -51.22 -1.04 -28.99
N GLU A 820 -51.63 -1.69 -30.02
CA GLU A 820 -50.84 -2.70 -30.72
C GLU A 820 -49.60 -2.03 -31.26
N ASP A 821 -48.46 -2.34 -30.64
CA ASP A 821 -47.16 -1.89 -31.14
C ASP A 821 -46.81 -2.71 -32.40
N ALA A 822 -46.82 -2.03 -33.53
CA ALA A 822 -46.41 -2.60 -34.82
C ALA A 822 -44.88 -2.96 -34.85
N GLY A 823 -44.14 -2.69 -33.78
CA GLY A 823 -42.71 -3.04 -33.61
C GLY A 823 -42.46 -4.38 -32.94
N ALA A 824 -43.44 -4.91 -32.16
CA ALA A 824 -43.30 -6.19 -31.47
C ALA A 824 -43.48 -7.40 -32.41
N MET A 825 -44.02 -7.20 -33.58
CA MET A 825 -44.24 -8.30 -34.54
C MET A 825 -43.00 -8.79 -35.24
N THR A 826 -41.97 -7.94 -35.39
CA THR A 826 -40.68 -8.33 -36.03
C THR A 826 -39.76 -9.14 -35.10
N LEU A 827 -39.76 -8.81 -33.82
CA LEU A 827 -38.99 -9.56 -32.82
C LEU A 827 -39.58 -10.96 -32.51
N GLY A 828 -40.91 -11.09 -32.64
CA GLY A 828 -41.58 -12.37 -32.43
C GLY A 828 -41.30 -13.38 -33.54
N LEU A 829 -41.16 -12.95 -34.80
CA LEU A 829 -40.89 -13.84 -35.93
C LEU A 829 -39.45 -14.37 -35.90
N GLU A 830 -38.46 -13.54 -35.60
CA GLU A 830 -37.07 -13.99 -35.46
C GLU A 830 -36.92 -14.99 -34.31
N THR A 831 -37.57 -14.75 -33.18
CA THR A 831 -37.48 -15.65 -32.00
C THR A 831 -38.15 -17.00 -32.31
N MET A 832 -39.25 -17.02 -33.02
CA MET A 832 -39.93 -18.28 -33.43
C MET A 832 -39.06 -19.08 -34.41
N LEU A 833 -38.42 -18.44 -35.38
CA LEU A 833 -37.51 -19.11 -36.33
C LEU A 833 -36.25 -19.68 -35.62
N TYR A 834 -35.70 -19.01 -34.66
CA TYR A 834 -34.61 -19.54 -33.82
C TYR A 834 -35.08 -20.75 -32.99
N GLU A 835 -36.28 -20.70 -32.43
CA GLU A 835 -36.88 -21.81 -31.70
C GLU A 835 -37.13 -23.03 -32.60
N GLU A 836 -37.67 -22.83 -33.82
CA GLU A 836 -37.85 -23.92 -34.79
C GLU A 836 -36.53 -24.58 -35.20
N VAL A 837 -35.47 -23.81 -35.45
CA VAL A 837 -34.16 -24.36 -35.78
C VAL A 837 -33.55 -25.14 -34.60
N CYS A 838 -33.70 -24.59 -33.38
CA CYS A 838 -33.25 -25.25 -32.15
C CYS A 838 -34.02 -26.56 -31.90
N GLU A 839 -35.33 -26.60 -32.14
CA GLU A 839 -36.14 -27.85 -32.06
C GLU A 839 -35.77 -28.87 -33.13
N ALA A 840 -35.50 -28.41 -34.37
CA ALA A 840 -35.03 -29.25 -35.42
C ALA A 840 -33.67 -29.91 -35.10
N ILE A 841 -32.74 -29.17 -34.51
CA ILE A 841 -31.46 -29.66 -34.05
C ILE A 841 -31.61 -30.69 -32.91
N LYS A 842 -32.52 -30.47 -31.94
CA LYS A 842 -32.78 -31.37 -30.82
C LYS A 842 -33.41 -32.73 -31.28
N LYS A 843 -34.14 -32.71 -32.37
CA LYS A 843 -34.79 -33.93 -32.93
C LYS A 843 -33.88 -34.69 -33.86
N LEU A 844 -32.69 -34.19 -34.19
CA LEU A 844 -31.76 -34.81 -35.11
C LEU A 844 -30.90 -35.88 -34.37
N ASP A 845 -31.04 -37.13 -34.78
CA ASP A 845 -30.14 -38.17 -34.29
C ASP A 845 -28.85 -38.20 -35.14
N VAL A 846 -27.81 -37.59 -34.63
CA VAL A 846 -26.51 -37.39 -35.32
C VAL A 846 -25.83 -38.71 -35.62
N ASN A 847 -26.14 -39.81 -34.90
CA ASN A 847 -25.49 -41.11 -35.08
C ASN A 847 -26.04 -41.90 -36.28
N THR A 848 -27.17 -41.48 -36.81
CA THR A 848 -27.83 -42.15 -37.96
C THR A 848 -27.60 -41.42 -39.29
N LEU A 849 -26.99 -40.26 -39.29
CA LEU A 849 -26.77 -39.43 -40.47
C LEU A 849 -25.45 -39.74 -41.16
N THR A 850 -25.48 -39.83 -42.46
CA THR A 850 -24.25 -39.81 -43.27
C THR A 850 -23.68 -38.39 -43.35
N PRO A 851 -22.36 -38.21 -43.62
CA PRO A 851 -21.73 -36.89 -43.73
C PRO A 851 -22.42 -35.97 -44.75
N ILE A 852 -22.95 -36.50 -45.84
CA ILE A 852 -23.67 -35.74 -46.90
C ILE A 852 -25.03 -35.26 -46.38
N GLU A 853 -25.77 -36.13 -45.70
CA GLU A 853 -27.07 -35.80 -45.12
C GLU A 853 -26.90 -34.77 -43.96
N ALA A 854 -25.85 -34.86 -43.15
CA ALA A 854 -25.54 -33.91 -42.11
C ALA A 854 -25.24 -32.52 -42.70
N LEU A 855 -24.47 -32.45 -43.80
CA LEU A 855 -24.18 -31.20 -44.51
C LEU A 855 -25.47 -30.63 -45.17
N GLY A 856 -26.36 -31.46 -45.72
CA GLY A 856 -27.66 -31.08 -46.25
C GLY A 856 -28.55 -30.44 -45.17
N LYS A 857 -28.65 -31.08 -44.01
CA LYS A 857 -29.40 -30.59 -42.86
C LYS A 857 -28.86 -29.26 -42.30
N LEU A 858 -27.53 -29.12 -42.18
CA LEU A 858 -26.89 -27.88 -41.77
C LEU A 858 -27.17 -26.73 -42.78
N TYR A 859 -27.19 -27.07 -44.11
CA TYR A 859 -27.49 -26.08 -45.13
C TYR A 859 -28.95 -25.66 -45.08
N GLU A 860 -29.90 -26.56 -44.84
CA GLU A 860 -31.33 -26.26 -44.66
C GLU A 860 -31.55 -25.34 -43.46
N MET A 861 -30.92 -25.65 -42.30
CA MET A 861 -31.00 -24.85 -41.09
C MET A 861 -30.41 -23.44 -41.28
N LYS A 862 -29.25 -23.35 -41.96
CA LYS A 862 -28.64 -22.07 -42.30
C LYS A 862 -29.53 -21.23 -43.19
N LYS A 863 -30.14 -21.84 -44.22
CA LYS A 863 -31.04 -21.16 -45.15
C LYS A 863 -32.31 -20.67 -44.46
N SER A 864 -32.85 -21.39 -43.48
CA SER A 864 -33.97 -20.98 -42.65
C SER A 864 -33.63 -19.75 -41.81
N LEU A 865 -32.39 -19.64 -41.32
CA LEU A 865 -31.92 -18.47 -40.57
C LEU A 865 -31.57 -17.26 -41.47
N GLU A 866 -31.12 -17.49 -42.71
CA GLU A 866 -30.80 -16.42 -43.67
C GLU A 866 -32.04 -15.81 -44.37
N GLY A 867 -33.15 -16.58 -44.44
CA GLY A 867 -34.42 -16.11 -44.98
C GLY A 867 -35.21 -15.17 -44.06
N ALA A 868 -34.66 -14.89 -42.84
CA ALA A 868 -35.24 -14.01 -41.86
C ALA A 868 -34.60 -12.57 -41.83
N LYS A 869 -33.74 -12.26 -42.82
CA LYS A 869 -33.16 -10.92 -42.98
C LYS A 869 -33.94 -10.11 -44.03
#